data_7043d38ee4d078e3aebb70ab6cf44385
#
_entry.id   7043d38ee4d078e3aebb70ab6cf44385
#
_cell.length_a   1.000
_cell.length_b   1.000
_cell.length_c   1.000
_cell.angle_alpha   90.00
_cell.angle_beta   90.00
_cell.angle_gamma   90.00
#
_symmetry.space_group_name_H-M   'P 1'
#
loop_
_entity.id
_entity.type
_entity.pdbx_description
1 polymer ?
#
loop_
_entity_poly.entity_id
_entity_poly.type
_entity_poly.pdbx_seq_one_letter_code
_entity_poly.pdbx_strand_id
1 'polypeptide(L)'
;MNPSSLAEAFERHLKLDLMLPSAKAGDRDRFEALTAAVRDLIGERWLATDAAYDLKRPKRVYYLSMEYLLGRSLKTHLACLRIEPQVREMLERRGIDLDRLLETEPDAGLGNGGLGRLAACFLDSLATLQIPTIGYGLHYEYGMFRQEIADGWQVEHPNNWLRRPDPWEIARHKEAVEAKIHCALRFEEGGTHLSDHRVTSLRGIPYDRPVVGFGGKTVNTLRLWEATSPDYFDLNEFNHGDFFGAVHDKILAENLTRVLYPDDATSAGRHLRFLQEYFLVACSLADIIRHFRRTGGEWTSLADQVAIQLNDTHPAMAVAELMRILLDGARLGWDESWELTVRTLAYTNHTLLPEALERWPVELFELALPRQIEIIYEINRRFLAEVHARFPRDEVRIERMSLIEEQPVKAVRMTNLAIVGSHSTNGVSAIHSELLRTRTLKDFAQMLPERFHNQTNGVTPRRWLLTANPGLADLLTQAIGEGWITDLRKLRVLEPLAEDAGFRARFREVKHAAKVRFSAWLKSALGETVDPGSLFDFQVKRIHEYKRQLLNILHILILYDRLRREGAGADGPARTFFFAGKAAPAYALAKLIIKLINNVADVIDADPAVRGRLKVLFLPNYDVSLAERLLPASEVSEQISTAGYEASGTSNMKFMMNGALTVGTRDGATIEMAQEAGEENFFLFGLTAEQVLGSRGWYDPHWHYAHEPEARAALDLIAGNHFSRGEPGVFAPILDALLTHGDYYMHLADLASYTRAQTEVAELYLDQDAWTRRAVRNVVLSGKFSSDRAVTGYAEQIWGVRPCPPADADLAAGRSGESADHRMSARTGP
;
A
#
# COMPACT_ATOMS: atom_id res chain seq x y z
N MET A 1 -3.44 -5.99 32.58
CA MET A 1 -4.59 -5.31 33.21
C MET A 1 -5.65 -6.35 33.53
N ASN A 2 -6.29 -6.24 34.71
CA ASN A 2 -7.42 -7.10 35.05
C ASN A 2 -8.63 -6.67 34.20
N PRO A 3 -9.54 -7.55 33.73
CA PRO A 3 -10.75 -7.19 32.99
C PRO A 3 -11.60 -6.10 33.67
N SER A 4 -11.55 -6.02 34.99
CA SER A 4 -12.20 -4.95 35.77
C SER A 4 -11.61 -3.57 35.47
N SER A 5 -10.30 -3.44 35.27
CA SER A 5 -9.64 -2.16 35.05
C SER A 5 -9.88 -1.62 33.60
N LEU A 6 -10.06 -2.49 32.62
CA LEU A 6 -10.46 -2.07 31.27
C LEU A 6 -11.91 -1.60 31.23
N ALA A 7 -12.78 -2.31 31.96
CA ALA A 7 -14.19 -1.92 32.15
C ALA A 7 -14.34 -0.57 32.82
N GLU A 8 -13.56 -0.33 33.87
CA GLU A 8 -13.50 0.94 34.59
C GLU A 8 -12.97 2.08 33.69
N ALA A 9 -11.93 1.81 32.88
CA ALA A 9 -11.40 2.79 31.95
C ALA A 9 -12.44 3.15 30.86
N PHE A 10 -13.14 2.15 30.30
CA PHE A 10 -14.22 2.36 29.34
C PHE A 10 -15.33 3.27 29.91
N GLU A 11 -15.85 2.97 31.10
CA GLU A 11 -16.87 3.79 31.75
C GLU A 11 -16.36 5.19 32.12
N ARG A 12 -15.08 5.30 32.53
CA ARG A 12 -14.44 6.57 32.83
C ARG A 12 -14.38 7.45 31.58
N HIS A 13 -13.95 6.92 30.44
CA HIS A 13 -13.86 7.67 29.18
C HIS A 13 -15.24 8.10 28.67
N LEU A 14 -16.26 7.23 28.76
CA LEU A 14 -17.64 7.63 28.46
C LEU A 14 -18.08 8.80 29.32
N LYS A 15 -17.86 8.70 30.65
CA LYS A 15 -18.38 9.65 31.63
C LYS A 15 -17.59 10.96 31.66
N LEU A 16 -16.25 10.91 31.56
CA LEU A 16 -15.40 12.08 31.84
C LEU A 16 -14.87 12.73 30.56
N ASP A 17 -14.53 11.96 29.51
CA ASP A 17 -14.01 12.53 28.27
C ASP A 17 -15.15 12.94 27.34
N LEU A 18 -16.20 12.10 27.25
CA LEU A 18 -17.36 12.37 26.41
C LEU A 18 -18.53 13.01 27.15
N MET A 19 -18.46 13.13 28.47
CA MET A 19 -19.53 13.68 29.35
C MET A 19 -20.90 13.01 29.10
N LEU A 20 -20.89 11.68 28.80
CA LEU A 20 -22.09 10.92 28.49
C LEU A 20 -22.33 9.80 29.50
N PRO A 21 -23.58 9.67 30.06
CA PRO A 21 -23.96 8.44 30.75
C PRO A 21 -24.05 7.27 29.77
N SER A 22 -23.61 6.08 30.20
CA SER A 22 -23.60 4.86 29.36
C SER A 22 -24.94 4.57 28.69
N ALA A 23 -26.06 4.87 29.33
CA ALA A 23 -27.41 4.66 28.79
C ALA A 23 -27.76 5.57 27.60
N LYS A 24 -27.07 6.69 27.42
CA LYS A 24 -27.26 7.64 26.30
C LYS A 24 -26.23 7.54 25.20
N ALA A 25 -25.17 6.76 25.42
CA ALA A 25 -24.08 6.61 24.47
C ALA A 25 -24.53 5.83 23.24
N GLY A 26 -24.27 6.38 22.06
CA GLY A 26 -24.41 5.68 20.78
C GLY A 26 -23.20 4.81 20.46
N ASP A 27 -23.25 4.08 19.36
CA ASP A 27 -22.15 3.16 18.97
C ASP A 27 -20.84 3.91 18.77
N ARG A 28 -20.86 5.09 18.16
CA ARG A 28 -19.67 5.90 17.95
C ARG A 28 -19.04 6.37 19.27
N ASP A 29 -19.84 6.78 20.22
CA ASP A 29 -19.36 7.22 21.54
C ASP A 29 -18.73 6.06 22.30
N ARG A 30 -19.35 4.87 22.20
CA ARG A 30 -18.84 3.63 22.77
C ARG A 30 -17.55 3.18 22.10
N PHE A 31 -17.45 3.33 20.78
CA PHE A 31 -16.21 3.08 20.02
C PHE A 31 -15.08 4.01 20.49
N GLU A 32 -15.33 5.33 20.60
CA GLU A 32 -14.34 6.30 21.07
C GLU A 32 -13.86 6.00 22.49
N ALA A 33 -14.79 5.68 23.41
CA ALA A 33 -14.44 5.31 24.78
C ALA A 33 -13.68 3.98 24.87
N LEU A 34 -14.06 2.97 24.08
CA LEU A 34 -13.33 1.70 23.99
C LEU A 34 -11.91 1.92 23.45
N THR A 35 -11.79 2.71 22.39
CA THR A 35 -10.50 3.04 21.80
C THR A 35 -9.61 3.77 22.78
N ALA A 36 -10.15 4.74 23.54
CA ALA A 36 -9.41 5.45 24.59
C ALA A 36 -8.93 4.50 25.69
N ALA A 37 -9.78 3.58 26.15
CA ALA A 37 -9.41 2.59 27.15
C ALA A 37 -8.32 1.61 26.65
N VAL A 38 -8.37 1.22 25.38
CA VAL A 38 -7.32 0.39 24.75
C VAL A 38 -6.04 1.20 24.56
N ARG A 39 -6.16 2.49 24.20
CA ARG A 39 -5.01 3.40 24.05
C ARG A 39 -4.28 3.62 25.37
N ASP A 40 -4.97 3.65 26.52
CA ASP A 40 -4.32 3.70 27.83
C ASP A 40 -3.35 2.52 28.01
N LEU A 41 -3.78 1.30 27.63
CA LEU A 41 -2.92 0.10 27.67
C LEU A 41 -1.73 0.18 26.72
N ILE A 42 -1.98 0.68 25.51
CA ILE A 42 -0.95 0.86 24.48
C ILE A 42 0.06 1.91 24.94
N GLY A 43 -0.41 3.00 25.54
CA GLY A 43 0.42 4.12 26.00
C GLY A 43 1.49 3.72 27.01
N GLU A 44 1.14 2.89 28.00
CA GLU A 44 2.11 2.34 28.98
C GLU A 44 3.25 1.58 28.26
N ARG A 45 2.90 0.75 27.28
CA ARG A 45 3.87 -0.05 26.51
C ARG A 45 4.68 0.78 25.53
N TRP A 46 4.06 1.80 24.96
CA TRP A 46 4.72 2.75 24.07
C TRP A 46 5.81 3.53 24.81
N LEU A 47 5.49 4.06 26.00
CA LEU A 47 6.46 4.73 26.85
C LEU A 47 7.60 3.80 27.27
N ALA A 48 7.30 2.55 27.63
CA ALA A 48 8.33 1.57 27.98
C ALA A 48 9.23 1.23 26.77
N THR A 49 8.66 1.20 25.57
CA THR A 49 9.42 0.98 24.32
C THR A 49 10.37 2.14 24.05
N ASP A 50 9.87 3.38 24.13
CA ASP A 50 10.68 4.59 23.92
C ASP A 50 11.80 4.70 24.97
N ALA A 51 11.50 4.43 26.24
CA ALA A 51 12.51 4.41 27.32
C ALA A 51 13.61 3.37 27.06
N ALA A 52 13.25 2.19 26.57
CA ALA A 52 14.21 1.17 26.19
C ALA A 52 15.12 1.60 25.02
N TYR A 53 14.54 2.30 24.03
CA TYR A 53 15.29 2.83 22.91
C TYR A 53 16.23 3.98 23.31
N ASP A 54 15.80 4.85 24.19
CA ASP A 54 16.63 5.94 24.70
C ASP A 54 17.78 5.42 25.57
N LEU A 55 17.55 4.37 26.36
CA LEU A 55 18.56 3.75 27.20
C LEU A 55 19.58 2.94 26.40
N LYS A 56 19.12 2.07 25.51
CA LYS A 56 19.97 1.11 24.77
C LYS A 56 20.59 1.70 23.51
N ARG A 57 20.05 2.81 23.00
CA ARG A 57 20.48 3.50 21.77
C ARG A 57 20.69 2.55 20.58
N PRO A 58 19.74 1.70 20.24
CA PRO A 58 19.88 0.79 19.12
C PRO A 58 19.91 1.55 17.81
N LYS A 59 20.50 0.97 16.75
CA LYS A 59 20.31 1.48 15.39
C LYS A 59 18.82 1.42 15.07
N ARG A 60 18.27 2.54 14.59
CA ARG A 60 16.83 2.70 14.35
C ARG A 60 16.53 2.81 12.86
N VAL A 61 15.46 2.16 12.43
CA VAL A 61 14.93 2.26 11.07
C VAL A 61 13.97 3.44 10.99
N TYR A 62 14.13 4.24 9.96
CA TYR A 62 13.22 5.32 9.61
C TYR A 62 12.65 5.05 8.22
N TYR A 63 11.37 4.69 8.17
CA TYR A 63 10.72 4.24 6.94
C TYR A 63 9.90 5.39 6.35
N LEU A 64 10.38 6.00 5.24
CA LEU A 64 9.75 7.14 4.60
C LEU A 64 8.83 6.67 3.47
N SER A 65 7.54 6.97 3.56
CA SER A 65 6.55 6.62 2.55
C SER A 65 5.50 7.71 2.38
N MET A 66 5.13 7.99 1.13
CA MET A 66 4.03 8.92 0.83
C MET A 66 2.67 8.39 1.27
N GLU A 67 2.53 7.08 1.46
CA GLU A 67 1.26 6.49 1.83
C GLU A 67 1.39 5.32 2.81
N TYR A 68 0.39 5.18 3.69
CA TYR A 68 0.21 4.08 4.63
C TYR A 68 -1.25 3.63 4.61
N LEU A 69 -1.56 2.57 3.88
CA LEU A 69 -2.92 2.03 3.79
C LEU A 69 -3.21 1.13 5.01
N LEU A 70 -3.53 1.78 6.13
CA LEU A 70 -3.65 1.11 7.44
C LEU A 70 -4.91 0.24 7.54
N GLY A 71 -6.06 0.72 7.04
CA GLY A 71 -7.36 0.18 7.38
C GLY A 71 -7.77 0.53 8.81
N ARG A 72 -8.76 -0.17 9.37
CA ARG A 72 -9.22 -0.03 10.75
C ARG A 72 -8.17 -0.55 11.73
N SER A 73 -8.01 0.10 12.87
CA SER A 73 -6.95 -0.18 13.85
C SER A 73 -7.44 -0.99 15.05
N LEU A 74 -8.66 -0.75 15.55
CA LEU A 74 -9.14 -1.34 16.79
C LEU A 74 -9.06 -2.87 16.80
N LYS A 75 -9.61 -3.53 15.78
CA LYS A 75 -9.59 -4.99 15.67
C LYS A 75 -8.16 -5.55 15.70
N THR A 76 -7.24 -4.90 14.97
CA THR A 76 -5.83 -5.30 14.93
C THR A 76 -5.16 -5.09 16.28
N HIS A 77 -5.41 -3.97 16.96
CA HIS A 77 -4.83 -3.71 18.26
C HIS A 77 -5.34 -4.70 19.31
N LEU A 78 -6.64 -5.04 19.30
CA LEU A 78 -7.19 -6.06 20.20
C LEU A 78 -6.53 -7.43 19.99
N ALA A 79 -6.33 -7.82 18.73
CA ALA A 79 -5.65 -9.07 18.38
C ALA A 79 -4.17 -9.05 18.79
N CYS A 80 -3.43 -7.96 18.48
CA CYS A 80 -2.03 -7.81 18.85
C CYS A 80 -1.81 -7.76 20.37
N LEU A 81 -2.72 -7.15 21.10
CA LEU A 81 -2.71 -7.13 22.58
C LEU A 81 -3.19 -8.46 23.20
N ARG A 82 -3.83 -9.33 22.38
CA ARG A 82 -4.43 -10.59 22.80
C ARG A 82 -5.53 -10.42 23.86
N ILE A 83 -6.37 -9.38 23.70
CA ILE A 83 -7.44 -9.02 24.66
C ILE A 83 -8.83 -9.04 24.03
N GLU A 84 -8.99 -9.42 22.77
CA GLU A 84 -10.29 -9.42 22.09
C GLU A 84 -11.36 -10.24 22.85
N PRO A 85 -11.08 -11.48 23.32
CA PRO A 85 -12.07 -12.26 24.07
C PRO A 85 -12.55 -11.55 25.34
N GLN A 86 -11.64 -10.92 26.08
CA GLN A 86 -11.97 -10.19 27.32
C GLN A 86 -12.79 -8.93 27.02
N VAL A 87 -12.48 -8.23 25.94
CA VAL A 87 -13.24 -7.06 25.48
C VAL A 87 -14.65 -7.47 25.05
N ARG A 88 -14.75 -8.54 24.28
CA ARG A 88 -16.04 -9.09 23.82
C ARG A 88 -16.92 -9.45 25.01
N GLU A 89 -16.42 -10.23 25.96
CA GLU A 89 -17.13 -10.59 27.19
C GLU A 89 -17.55 -9.36 28.01
N MET A 90 -16.66 -8.38 28.14
CA MET A 90 -16.92 -7.13 28.86
C MET A 90 -18.09 -6.35 28.24
N LEU A 91 -18.14 -6.28 26.90
CA LEU A 91 -19.19 -5.55 26.17
C LEU A 91 -20.51 -6.31 26.15
N GLU A 92 -20.47 -7.63 25.95
CA GLU A 92 -21.66 -8.50 25.99
C GLU A 92 -22.41 -8.40 27.32
N ARG A 93 -21.71 -8.36 28.45
CA ARG A 93 -22.29 -8.12 29.78
C ARG A 93 -23.05 -6.80 29.90
N ARG A 94 -22.79 -5.85 28.98
CA ARG A 94 -23.45 -4.53 28.87
C ARG A 94 -24.47 -4.47 27.74
N GLY A 95 -24.71 -5.59 27.05
CA GLY A 95 -25.60 -5.63 25.89
C GLY A 95 -25.04 -4.89 24.67
N ILE A 96 -23.72 -4.77 24.56
CA ILE A 96 -23.02 -4.08 23.47
C ILE A 96 -22.36 -5.14 22.58
N ASP A 97 -22.60 -5.06 21.27
CA ASP A 97 -21.98 -5.91 20.27
C ASP A 97 -20.63 -5.30 19.80
N LEU A 98 -19.53 -6.03 20.01
CA LEU A 98 -18.19 -5.61 19.59
C LEU A 98 -18.11 -5.49 18.06
N ASP A 99 -18.69 -6.43 17.32
CA ASP A 99 -18.56 -6.43 15.85
C ASP A 99 -19.25 -5.20 15.25
N ARG A 100 -20.36 -4.77 15.83
CA ARG A 100 -21.02 -3.51 15.48
C ARG A 100 -20.19 -2.27 15.82
N LEU A 101 -19.46 -2.28 16.94
CA LEU A 101 -18.54 -1.18 17.26
C LEU A 101 -17.36 -1.11 16.30
N LEU A 102 -16.79 -2.25 15.90
CA LEU A 102 -15.71 -2.32 14.94
C LEU A 102 -16.10 -1.73 13.58
N GLU A 103 -17.39 -1.81 13.21
CA GLU A 103 -17.90 -1.21 11.97
C GLU A 103 -17.98 0.32 12.01
N THR A 104 -17.96 0.93 13.17
CA THR A 104 -18.02 2.40 13.31
C THR A 104 -16.68 3.09 13.05
N GLU A 105 -15.57 2.35 13.07
CA GLU A 105 -14.23 2.88 12.75
C GLU A 105 -14.10 3.07 11.24
N PRO A 106 -13.79 4.27 10.75
CA PRO A 106 -13.49 4.47 9.34
C PRO A 106 -12.11 3.90 8.98
N ASP A 107 -11.91 3.47 7.74
CA ASP A 107 -10.57 3.23 7.22
C ASP A 107 -9.82 4.57 7.13
N ALA A 108 -8.60 4.63 7.66
CA ALA A 108 -7.80 5.84 7.62
C ALA A 108 -7.45 6.23 6.17
N GLY A 109 -7.69 7.48 5.79
CA GLY A 109 -7.45 8.03 4.46
C GLY A 109 -5.98 8.33 4.17
N LEU A 110 -5.07 7.43 4.55
CA LEU A 110 -3.62 7.64 4.51
C LEU A 110 -2.91 6.84 3.42
N GLY A 111 -3.64 6.14 2.57
CA GLY A 111 -3.06 5.32 1.52
C GLY A 111 -4.04 5.00 0.40
N ASN A 112 -3.51 4.48 -0.70
CA ASN A 112 -4.29 4.15 -1.91
C ASN A 112 -4.18 2.68 -2.32
N GLY A 113 -2.96 2.13 -2.41
CA GLY A 113 -2.75 0.86 -3.07
C GLY A 113 -1.71 -0.05 -2.44
N GLY A 114 -1.04 -0.85 -3.29
CA GLY A 114 -0.08 -1.85 -2.86
C GLY A 114 1.12 -1.30 -2.10
N LEU A 115 1.63 -0.14 -2.52
CA LEU A 115 2.78 0.53 -1.88
C LEU A 115 2.45 0.92 -0.44
N GLY A 116 1.32 1.61 -0.22
CA GLY A 116 0.89 2.01 1.13
C GLY A 116 0.48 0.83 1.99
N ARG A 117 -0.09 -0.24 1.40
CA ARG A 117 -0.40 -1.44 2.17
C ARG A 117 0.86 -2.21 2.57
N LEU A 118 1.88 -2.26 1.70
CA LEU A 118 3.17 -2.83 2.04
C LEU A 118 3.81 -2.10 3.22
N ALA A 119 3.85 -0.76 3.17
CA ALA A 119 4.36 0.06 4.27
C ALA A 119 3.63 -0.25 5.60
N ALA A 120 2.31 -0.37 5.57
CA ALA A 120 1.51 -0.74 6.75
C ALA A 120 1.80 -2.17 7.24
N CYS A 121 2.01 -3.15 6.34
CA CYS A 121 2.42 -4.51 6.72
C CYS A 121 3.83 -4.51 7.32
N PHE A 122 4.74 -3.70 6.79
CA PHE A 122 6.11 -3.62 7.31
C PHE A 122 6.15 -3.02 8.72
N LEU A 123 5.34 -1.98 8.99
CA LEU A 123 5.25 -1.43 10.35
C LEU A 123 4.75 -2.47 11.36
N ASP A 124 3.72 -3.24 11.02
CA ASP A 124 3.23 -4.35 11.84
C ASP A 124 4.34 -5.37 12.11
N SER A 125 5.07 -5.79 11.06
CA SER A 125 6.15 -6.76 11.18
C SER A 125 7.34 -6.23 11.97
N LEU A 126 7.73 -4.95 11.76
CA LEU A 126 8.79 -4.30 12.53
C LEU A 126 8.49 -4.26 14.03
N ALA A 127 7.25 -3.92 14.40
CA ALA A 127 6.82 -3.92 15.80
C ALA A 127 6.74 -5.36 16.38
N THR A 128 6.25 -6.32 15.59
CA THR A 128 6.16 -7.73 15.99
C THR A 128 7.54 -8.37 16.18
N LEU A 129 8.49 -8.06 15.31
CA LEU A 129 9.90 -8.48 15.40
C LEU A 129 10.73 -7.64 16.37
N GLN A 130 10.09 -6.66 17.03
CA GLN A 130 10.71 -5.78 18.03
C GLN A 130 11.89 -4.96 17.49
N ILE A 131 11.84 -4.59 16.21
CA ILE A 131 12.84 -3.76 15.56
C ILE A 131 12.52 -2.28 15.79
N PRO A 132 13.48 -1.49 16.32
CA PRO A 132 13.28 -0.07 16.57
C PRO A 132 12.97 0.69 15.29
N THR A 133 11.77 1.31 15.21
CA THR A 133 11.31 1.93 13.97
C THR A 133 10.43 3.14 14.23
N ILE A 134 10.58 4.15 13.37
CA ILE A 134 9.58 5.19 13.15
C ILE A 134 9.23 5.21 11.66
N GLY A 135 7.95 5.04 11.34
CA GLY A 135 7.41 5.32 10.01
C GLY A 135 7.12 6.81 9.86
N TYR A 136 7.45 7.39 8.69
CA TYR A 136 7.13 8.79 8.37
C TYR A 136 6.25 8.88 7.16
N GLY A 137 5.19 9.67 7.25
CA GLY A 137 4.25 9.95 6.17
C GLY A 137 3.63 11.34 6.29
N LEU A 138 2.61 11.61 5.48
CA LEU A 138 1.82 12.82 5.54
C LEU A 138 0.45 12.55 6.17
N HIS A 139 -0.04 13.50 6.94
CA HIS A 139 -1.35 13.47 7.60
C HIS A 139 -2.40 14.05 6.66
N TYR A 140 -2.90 13.23 5.73
CA TYR A 140 -3.87 13.68 4.74
C TYR A 140 -5.26 13.89 5.34
N GLU A 141 -5.83 15.08 5.11
CA GLU A 141 -7.17 15.44 5.59
C GLU A 141 -8.26 14.59 4.92
N TYR A 142 -8.18 14.43 3.60
CA TYR A 142 -9.14 13.66 2.80
C TYR A 142 -8.54 12.38 2.20
N GLY A 143 -7.22 12.23 2.21
CA GLY A 143 -6.51 11.08 1.64
C GLY A 143 -6.81 10.88 0.17
N MET A 144 -7.18 9.64 -0.20
CA MET A 144 -7.70 9.31 -1.53
C MET A 144 -9.23 9.50 -1.54
N PHE A 145 -9.84 9.62 -2.70
CA PHE A 145 -11.28 9.81 -2.83
C PHE A 145 -12.11 8.58 -2.41
N ARG A 146 -13.34 8.80 -2.01
CA ARG A 146 -14.39 7.78 -1.92
C ARG A 146 -14.97 7.55 -3.32
N GLN A 147 -15.00 6.30 -3.76
CA GLN A 147 -15.55 5.93 -5.07
C GLN A 147 -17.04 5.61 -4.93
N GLU A 148 -17.82 6.18 -5.82
CA GLU A 148 -19.21 5.83 -6.08
C GLU A 148 -19.37 5.42 -7.55
N ILE A 149 -20.36 4.58 -7.85
CA ILE A 149 -20.70 4.20 -9.21
C ILE A 149 -22.06 4.83 -9.53
N ALA A 150 -22.09 5.71 -10.53
CA ALA A 150 -23.29 6.33 -11.05
C ALA A 150 -23.38 6.11 -12.56
N ASP A 151 -24.47 5.54 -13.03
CA ASP A 151 -24.69 5.14 -14.43
C ASP A 151 -23.52 4.34 -15.02
N GLY A 152 -22.92 3.47 -14.20
CA GLY A 152 -21.76 2.65 -14.54
C GLY A 152 -20.41 3.37 -14.44
N TRP A 153 -20.38 4.70 -14.31
CA TRP A 153 -19.15 5.47 -14.20
C TRP A 153 -18.65 5.58 -12.77
N GLN A 154 -17.33 5.61 -12.60
CA GLN A 154 -16.70 6.03 -11.35
C GLN A 154 -16.92 7.53 -11.13
N VAL A 155 -17.44 7.87 -9.95
CA VAL A 155 -17.55 9.25 -9.45
C VAL A 155 -16.71 9.35 -8.17
N GLU A 156 -15.92 10.42 -8.08
CA GLU A 156 -15.02 10.66 -6.96
C GLU A 156 -15.63 11.66 -5.97
N HIS A 157 -15.63 11.30 -4.69
CA HIS A 157 -16.06 12.18 -3.59
C HIS A 157 -14.94 12.31 -2.56
N PRO A 158 -14.86 13.43 -1.83
CA PRO A 158 -13.93 13.57 -0.72
C PRO A 158 -14.12 12.44 0.31
N ASN A 159 -13.03 11.83 0.76
CA ASN A 159 -13.08 10.85 1.84
C ASN A 159 -12.92 11.55 3.20
N ASN A 160 -14.02 11.95 3.80
CA ASN A 160 -14.06 12.67 5.09
C ASN A 160 -13.78 11.75 6.29
N TRP A 161 -12.69 10.99 6.28
CA TRP A 161 -12.34 10.06 7.36
C TRP A 161 -12.04 10.78 8.69
N LEU A 162 -11.55 12.03 8.63
CA LEU A 162 -11.30 12.91 9.79
C LEU A 162 -12.50 13.83 10.12
N ARG A 163 -13.71 13.50 9.70
CA ARG A 163 -14.92 14.25 10.10
C ARG A 163 -15.03 14.39 11.62
N ARG A 164 -14.51 13.43 12.37
CA ARG A 164 -14.22 13.50 13.80
C ARG A 164 -12.74 13.20 13.98
N PRO A 165 -12.09 13.76 15.01
CA PRO A 165 -10.70 13.43 15.32
C PRO A 165 -10.47 11.93 15.39
N ASP A 166 -9.35 11.47 14.87
CA ASP A 166 -8.96 10.07 15.00
C ASP A 166 -8.54 9.80 16.46
N PRO A 167 -9.18 8.86 17.16
CA PRO A 167 -8.89 8.61 18.56
C PRO A 167 -7.52 7.94 18.80
N TRP A 168 -6.84 7.47 17.73
CA TRP A 168 -5.52 6.84 17.84
C TRP A 168 -4.37 7.85 17.80
N GLU A 169 -4.59 9.06 17.31
CA GLU A 169 -3.55 10.04 17.07
C GLU A 169 -3.26 10.92 18.29
N ILE A 170 -1.99 11.30 18.41
CA ILE A 170 -1.49 12.25 19.41
C ILE A 170 -0.72 13.34 18.69
N ALA A 171 -1.25 14.56 18.66
CA ALA A 171 -0.55 15.71 18.10
C ALA A 171 0.63 16.12 19.00
N ARG A 172 1.82 16.28 18.43
CA ARG A 172 3.06 16.64 19.12
C ARG A 172 3.49 18.08 18.80
N HIS A 173 2.68 19.06 19.14
CA HIS A 173 2.93 20.48 18.82
C HIS A 173 4.32 21.00 19.27
N LYS A 174 4.88 20.47 20.37
CA LYS A 174 6.21 20.82 20.86
C LYS A 174 7.33 20.28 19.98
N GLU A 175 7.02 19.30 19.13
CA GLU A 175 7.96 18.67 18.21
C GLU A 175 7.77 19.15 16.77
N ALA A 176 7.02 20.21 16.58
CA ALA A 176 6.84 20.83 15.27
C ALA A 176 8.18 21.21 14.62
N VAL A 177 8.24 21.08 13.31
CA VAL A 177 9.43 21.33 12.50
C VAL A 177 9.14 22.44 11.50
N GLU A 178 10.13 23.27 11.20
CA GLU A 178 10.05 24.26 10.14
C GLU A 178 10.76 23.76 8.87
N ALA A 179 10.04 23.70 7.77
CA ALA A 179 10.57 23.44 6.43
C ALA A 179 10.53 24.73 5.60
N LYS A 180 11.59 24.99 4.84
CA LYS A 180 11.73 26.23 4.06
C LYS A 180 11.74 25.93 2.57
N ILE A 181 10.94 26.69 1.83
CA ILE A 181 10.94 26.74 0.37
C ILE A 181 11.19 28.17 -0.10
N HIS A 182 11.81 28.34 -1.27
CA HIS A 182 12.23 29.64 -1.76
C HIS A 182 11.24 30.29 -2.74
N CYS A 183 10.01 29.78 -2.83
CA CYS A 183 8.97 30.35 -3.67
C CYS A 183 7.71 30.69 -2.84
N ALA A 184 6.90 31.63 -3.36
CA ALA A 184 5.56 31.77 -2.85
C ALA A 184 4.73 30.54 -3.26
N LEU A 185 3.88 30.02 -2.34
CA LEU A 185 2.93 28.94 -2.63
C LEU A 185 1.77 29.54 -3.45
N ARG A 186 1.98 29.84 -4.72
CA ARG A 186 0.92 30.31 -5.64
C ARG A 186 0.65 29.26 -6.70
N PHE A 187 -0.56 28.73 -6.69
CA PHE A 187 -1.06 27.77 -7.67
C PHE A 187 -2.01 28.50 -8.64
N GLU A 188 -1.47 29.29 -9.56
CA GLU A 188 -2.27 30.00 -10.57
C GLU A 188 -2.36 29.20 -11.87
N GLU A 189 -3.58 29.13 -12.44
CA GLU A 189 -3.77 28.58 -13.79
C GLU A 189 -3.16 29.53 -14.84
N GLY A 190 -2.25 28.99 -15.63
CA GLY A 190 -1.85 29.59 -16.93
C GLY A 190 -0.52 30.32 -16.98
N GLY A 191 0.33 30.31 -15.98
CA GLY A 191 1.61 30.98 -16.14
C GLY A 191 2.60 30.82 -15.01
N THR A 192 3.72 30.25 -15.34
CA THR A 192 4.94 30.25 -14.54
C THR A 192 5.54 31.66 -14.48
N HIS A 193 5.02 32.49 -13.61
CA HIS A 193 5.74 33.68 -13.17
C HIS A 193 5.89 33.62 -11.66
N LEU A 194 6.75 32.71 -11.20
CA LEU A 194 7.25 32.67 -9.84
C LEU A 194 8.43 33.63 -9.73
N SER A 195 8.17 34.89 -9.73
CA SER A 195 9.20 35.95 -9.67
C SER A 195 9.46 36.47 -8.27
N ASP A 196 9.05 35.74 -7.23
CA ASP A 196 9.25 36.19 -5.85
C ASP A 196 10.27 35.32 -5.13
N HIS A 197 11.46 35.83 -4.90
CA HIS A 197 12.51 35.20 -4.10
C HIS A 197 12.16 35.15 -2.60
N ARG A 198 10.90 35.12 -2.27
CA ARG A 198 10.44 35.07 -0.89
C ARG A 198 10.65 33.64 -0.33
N VAL A 199 11.35 33.54 0.78
CA VAL A 199 11.44 32.30 1.55
C VAL A 199 10.10 32.11 2.28
N THR A 200 9.39 31.05 1.94
CA THR A 200 8.17 30.63 2.65
C THR A 200 8.53 29.59 3.69
N SER A 201 8.17 29.84 4.93
CA SER A 201 8.29 28.86 6.02
C SER A 201 7.02 28.06 6.14
N LEU A 202 7.16 26.73 6.07
CA LEU A 202 6.11 25.77 6.34
C LEU A 202 6.34 25.15 7.72
N ARG A 203 5.28 24.96 8.48
CA ARG A 203 5.35 24.30 9.77
C ARG A 203 4.76 22.90 9.67
N GLY A 204 5.57 21.88 9.95
CA GLY A 204 5.13 20.50 10.07
C GLY A 204 4.76 20.16 11.51
N ILE A 205 3.52 19.80 11.75
CA ILE A 205 3.05 19.32 13.06
C ILE A 205 2.98 17.80 12.99
N PRO A 206 3.71 17.07 13.85
CA PRO A 206 3.66 15.62 13.82
C PRO A 206 2.47 15.08 14.62
N TYR A 207 1.77 14.11 14.01
CA TYR A 207 0.73 13.28 14.62
C TYR A 207 1.27 11.86 14.75
N ASP A 208 1.39 11.38 15.98
CA ASP A 208 1.90 10.05 16.29
C ASP A 208 0.77 9.04 16.43
N ARG A 209 0.85 7.93 15.72
CA ARG A 209 -0.03 6.76 15.85
C ARG A 209 0.78 5.57 16.36
N PRO A 210 0.24 4.79 17.33
CA PRO A 210 0.90 3.60 17.82
C PRO A 210 0.85 2.46 16.81
N VAL A 211 1.94 1.72 16.69
CA VAL A 211 2.03 0.48 15.92
C VAL A 211 2.35 -0.65 16.89
N VAL A 212 1.35 -1.45 17.22
CA VAL A 212 1.42 -2.49 18.24
C VAL A 212 1.88 -3.81 17.64
N GLY A 213 3.01 -4.33 18.09
CA GLY A 213 3.49 -5.64 17.70
C GLY A 213 2.67 -6.77 18.35
N PHE A 214 2.60 -7.94 17.72
CA PHE A 214 1.88 -9.09 18.25
C PHE A 214 2.46 -9.55 19.60
N GLY A 215 1.58 -9.80 20.56
CA GLY A 215 1.91 -10.01 21.98
C GLY A 215 2.06 -8.71 22.77
N GLY A 216 2.01 -7.57 22.12
CA GLY A 216 1.97 -6.23 22.72
C GLY A 216 3.22 -5.82 23.50
N LYS A 217 4.39 -6.43 23.25
CA LYS A 217 5.63 -6.08 23.94
C LYS A 217 6.21 -4.77 23.47
N THR A 218 6.25 -4.57 22.16
CA THR A 218 6.80 -3.38 21.50
C THR A 218 5.69 -2.58 20.86
N VAL A 219 5.75 -1.27 21.01
CA VAL A 219 4.89 -0.32 20.31
C VAL A 219 5.78 0.70 19.60
N ASN A 220 5.87 0.59 18.29
CA ASN A 220 6.56 1.55 17.44
C ASN A 220 5.64 2.73 17.08
N THR A 221 6.20 3.74 16.42
CA THR A 221 5.50 4.97 16.05
C THR A 221 5.34 5.07 14.54
N LEU A 222 4.15 5.42 14.08
CA LEU A 222 3.92 6.04 12.78
C LEU A 222 3.70 7.52 13.00
N ARG A 223 4.62 8.37 12.49
CA ARG A 223 4.59 9.82 12.59
C ARG A 223 4.15 10.44 11.27
N LEU A 224 3.04 11.17 11.31
CA LEU A 224 2.42 11.78 10.15
C LEU A 224 2.54 13.30 10.24
N TRP A 225 3.02 13.95 9.18
CA TRP A 225 3.21 15.38 9.13
C TRP A 225 1.99 16.10 8.58
N GLU A 226 1.42 17.02 9.38
CA GLU A 226 0.43 17.99 8.93
C GLU A 226 1.13 19.31 8.60
N ALA A 227 0.85 19.87 7.45
CA ALA A 227 1.41 21.15 7.02
C ALA A 227 0.51 22.31 7.47
N THR A 228 1.12 23.35 7.99
CA THR A 228 0.47 24.63 8.29
C THR A 228 1.43 25.80 8.12
N SER A 229 0.95 27.03 8.17
CA SER A 229 1.79 28.23 8.18
C SER A 229 2.22 28.58 9.60
N PRO A 230 3.45 29.07 9.84
CA PRO A 230 3.82 29.68 11.11
C PRO A 230 2.91 30.87 11.48
N ASP A 231 2.55 31.67 10.47
CA ASP A 231 1.67 32.81 10.59
C ASP A 231 0.24 32.41 10.18
N TYR A 232 -0.55 32.04 11.16
CA TYR A 232 -1.88 31.46 10.97
C TYR A 232 -2.92 32.45 10.45
N PHE A 233 -2.70 33.78 10.70
CA PHE A 233 -3.73 34.76 10.52
C PHE A 233 -3.18 36.18 10.43
N ASP A 234 -3.46 36.88 9.36
CA ASP A 234 -3.12 38.30 9.24
C ASP A 234 -4.27 39.16 9.76
N LEU A 235 -4.08 39.67 10.97
CA LEU A 235 -5.09 40.50 11.63
C LEU A 235 -5.30 41.83 10.89
N ASN A 236 -4.28 42.36 10.22
CA ASN A 236 -4.42 43.64 9.51
C ASN A 236 -5.28 43.48 8.26
N GLU A 237 -5.02 42.44 7.43
CA GLU A 237 -5.86 42.12 6.28
C GLU A 237 -7.30 41.86 6.70
N PHE A 238 -7.50 41.04 7.75
CA PHE A 238 -8.82 40.80 8.31
C PHE A 238 -9.55 42.09 8.71
N ASN A 239 -8.88 42.98 9.45
CA ASN A 239 -9.46 44.25 9.88
C ASN A 239 -9.75 45.23 8.71
N HIS A 240 -9.10 45.09 7.58
CA HIS A 240 -9.39 45.83 6.34
C HIS A 240 -10.48 45.18 5.49
N GLY A 241 -11.03 44.03 5.94
CA GLY A 241 -12.14 43.35 5.26
C GLY A 241 -11.68 42.29 4.24
N ASP A 242 -10.39 42.04 4.07
CA ASP A 242 -9.89 40.95 3.28
C ASP A 242 -9.79 39.68 4.12
N PHE A 243 -10.93 38.98 4.28
CA PHE A 243 -11.02 37.74 5.05
C PHE A 243 -10.32 36.57 4.39
N PHE A 244 -10.17 36.57 3.06
CA PHE A 244 -9.44 35.54 2.33
C PHE A 244 -7.95 35.77 2.39
N GLY A 245 -7.48 36.98 2.20
CA GLY A 245 -6.06 37.36 2.36
C GLY A 245 -5.56 37.01 3.76
N ALA A 246 -6.36 37.31 4.77
CA ALA A 246 -6.03 37.06 6.18
C ALA A 246 -5.70 35.58 6.52
N VAL A 247 -6.17 34.62 5.72
CA VAL A 247 -5.95 33.16 5.90
C VAL A 247 -5.23 32.51 4.72
N HIS A 248 -4.81 33.29 3.73
CA HIS A 248 -4.27 32.80 2.46
C HIS A 248 -3.07 31.86 2.65
N ASP A 249 -2.05 32.29 3.37
CA ASP A 249 -0.83 31.51 3.57
C ASP A 249 -1.09 30.22 4.36
N LYS A 250 -2.05 30.27 5.29
CA LYS A 250 -2.49 29.07 6.00
C LYS A 250 -3.12 28.06 5.06
N ILE A 251 -4.07 28.48 4.21
CA ILE A 251 -4.76 27.61 3.26
C ILE A 251 -3.76 27.00 2.28
N LEU A 252 -2.80 27.78 1.79
CA LEU A 252 -1.77 27.27 0.86
C LEU A 252 -0.92 26.19 1.51
N ALA A 253 -0.46 26.41 2.74
CA ALA A 253 0.32 25.42 3.47
C ALA A 253 -0.49 24.13 3.73
N GLU A 254 -1.74 24.24 4.19
CA GLU A 254 -2.61 23.10 4.46
C GLU A 254 -2.92 22.26 3.20
N ASN A 255 -2.94 22.86 2.01
CA ASN A 255 -3.13 22.12 0.76
C ASN A 255 -2.08 21.03 0.55
N LEU A 256 -0.88 21.15 1.13
CA LEU A 256 0.17 20.13 1.04
C LEU A 256 -0.25 18.79 1.68
N THR A 257 -1.17 18.82 2.64
CA THR A 257 -1.59 17.60 3.35
C THR A 257 -3.09 17.32 3.23
N ARG A 258 -3.78 17.92 2.23
CA ARG A 258 -5.21 17.65 2.04
C ARG A 258 -5.49 16.37 1.30
N VAL A 259 -4.84 16.14 0.16
CA VAL A 259 -5.17 15.04 -0.74
C VAL A 259 -3.92 14.24 -1.08
N LEU A 260 -4.04 12.92 -0.98
CA LEU A 260 -3.03 11.99 -1.46
C LEU A 260 -3.11 11.88 -3.00
N TYR A 261 -1.99 12.08 -3.69
CA TYR A 261 -1.89 12.06 -5.15
C TYR A 261 -2.90 12.98 -5.84
N PRO A 262 -2.77 14.32 -5.66
CA PRO A 262 -3.53 15.26 -6.46
C PRO A 262 -3.30 15.04 -7.95
N ASP A 263 -4.26 15.45 -8.78
CA ASP A 263 -4.19 15.29 -10.23
C ASP A 263 -2.97 16.03 -10.79
N ASP A 264 -2.03 15.30 -11.38
CA ASP A 264 -0.78 15.81 -11.95
C ASP A 264 -0.83 16.05 -13.47
N ALA A 265 -2.01 15.97 -14.06
CA ALA A 265 -2.22 16.39 -15.44
C ALA A 265 -2.01 17.92 -15.59
N THR A 266 -2.27 18.67 -14.52
CA THR A 266 -2.05 20.12 -14.46
C THR A 266 -0.67 20.48 -13.92
N SER A 267 -0.13 21.64 -14.29
CA SER A 267 1.14 22.13 -13.73
C SER A 267 1.01 22.43 -12.24
N ALA A 268 -0.13 22.93 -11.78
CA ALA A 268 -0.40 23.17 -10.36
C ALA A 268 -0.39 21.86 -9.54
N GLY A 269 -1.01 20.81 -10.05
CA GLY A 269 -1.00 19.50 -9.39
C GLY A 269 0.38 18.88 -9.33
N ARG A 270 1.17 18.98 -10.41
CA ARG A 270 2.59 18.53 -10.40
C ARG A 270 3.41 19.30 -9.37
N HIS A 271 3.25 20.62 -9.31
CA HIS A 271 3.95 21.46 -8.32
C HIS A 271 3.56 21.07 -6.89
N LEU A 272 2.27 20.85 -6.64
CA LEU A 272 1.79 20.42 -5.33
C LEU A 272 2.41 19.07 -4.93
N ARG A 273 2.45 18.07 -5.82
CA ARG A 273 3.10 16.79 -5.56
C ARG A 273 4.58 16.92 -5.25
N PHE A 274 5.30 17.72 -6.03
CA PHE A 274 6.71 18.01 -5.79
C PHE A 274 6.96 18.59 -4.38
N LEU A 275 6.12 19.54 -3.96
CA LEU A 275 6.21 20.15 -2.64
C LEU A 275 5.78 19.19 -1.51
N GLN A 276 4.80 18.30 -1.74
CA GLN A 276 4.43 17.25 -0.80
C GLN A 276 5.60 16.30 -0.51
N GLU A 277 6.32 15.87 -1.54
CA GLU A 277 7.49 14.98 -1.41
C GLU A 277 8.63 15.66 -0.64
N TYR A 278 8.92 16.92 -0.98
CA TYR A 278 9.93 17.69 -0.25
C TYR A 278 9.53 17.92 1.21
N PHE A 279 8.28 18.29 1.47
CA PHE A 279 7.79 18.54 2.82
C PHE A 279 7.91 17.28 3.71
N LEU A 280 7.53 16.11 3.18
CA LEU A 280 7.76 14.84 3.87
C LEU A 280 9.22 14.64 4.22
N VAL A 281 10.11 14.82 3.26
CA VAL A 281 11.56 14.64 3.43
C VAL A 281 12.15 15.63 4.43
N ALA A 282 11.85 16.91 4.27
CA ALA A 282 12.42 17.97 5.11
C ALA A 282 12.02 17.81 6.59
N CYS A 283 10.72 17.57 6.85
CA CYS A 283 10.22 17.36 8.21
C CYS A 283 10.80 16.09 8.84
N SER A 284 10.84 14.99 8.07
CA SER A 284 11.31 13.70 8.56
C SER A 284 12.82 13.74 8.87
N LEU A 285 13.64 14.30 7.98
CA LEU A 285 15.08 14.41 8.23
C LEU A 285 15.40 15.34 9.41
N ALA A 286 14.69 16.47 9.54
CA ALA A 286 14.87 17.34 10.69
C ALA A 286 14.57 16.62 12.01
N ASP A 287 13.52 15.79 12.06
CA ASP A 287 13.16 15.00 13.23
C ASP A 287 14.18 13.87 13.49
N ILE A 288 14.60 13.14 12.46
CA ILE A 288 15.63 12.10 12.56
C ILE A 288 16.93 12.66 13.13
N ILE A 289 17.39 13.79 12.59
CA ILE A 289 18.62 14.44 13.06
C ILE A 289 18.46 14.98 14.47
N ARG A 290 17.28 15.53 14.82
CA ARG A 290 16.97 15.94 16.19
C ARG A 290 17.07 14.77 17.17
N HIS A 291 16.48 13.61 16.84
CA HIS A 291 16.58 12.39 17.65
C HIS A 291 18.03 11.92 17.80
N PHE A 292 18.75 11.83 16.69
CA PHE A 292 20.15 11.43 16.67
C PHE A 292 21.01 12.34 17.57
N ARG A 293 20.86 13.67 17.43
CA ARG A 293 21.63 14.64 18.24
C ARG A 293 21.24 14.65 19.71
N ARG A 294 19.95 14.44 20.02
CA ARG A 294 19.46 14.33 21.42
C ARG A 294 20.12 13.17 22.17
N THR A 295 20.42 12.08 21.48
CA THR A 295 21.10 10.93 22.06
C THR A 295 22.62 11.11 22.19
N GLY A 296 23.16 12.29 21.87
CA GLY A 296 24.60 12.59 21.91
C GLY A 296 25.38 11.97 20.75
N GLY A 297 24.74 11.70 19.61
CA GLY A 297 25.39 11.13 18.44
C GLY A 297 26.42 12.08 17.82
N GLU A 298 27.65 11.58 17.60
CA GLU A 298 28.66 12.24 16.78
C GLU A 298 28.37 11.96 15.29
N TRP A 299 28.59 12.95 14.43
CA TRP A 299 28.26 12.84 13.01
C TRP A 299 28.84 11.59 12.35
N THR A 300 30.07 11.23 12.68
CA THR A 300 30.74 10.02 12.18
C THR A 300 29.99 8.73 12.47
N SER A 301 29.13 8.70 13.51
CA SER A 301 28.30 7.55 13.91
C SER A 301 26.88 7.58 13.32
N LEU A 302 26.55 8.55 12.46
CA LEU A 302 25.19 8.71 11.94
C LEU A 302 24.69 7.41 11.28
N ALA A 303 25.44 6.84 10.37
CA ALA A 303 25.07 5.64 9.64
C ALA A 303 25.04 4.36 10.53
N ASP A 304 25.67 4.41 11.69
CA ASP A 304 25.67 3.30 12.64
C ASP A 304 24.44 3.32 13.58
N GLN A 305 23.78 4.47 13.69
CA GLN A 305 22.58 4.67 14.53
C GLN A 305 21.30 4.89 13.74
N VAL A 306 21.42 5.29 12.48
CA VAL A 306 20.29 5.68 11.62
C VAL A 306 20.32 4.85 10.33
N ALA A 307 19.18 4.22 10.00
CA ALA A 307 18.94 3.58 8.72
C ALA A 307 17.65 4.17 8.13
N ILE A 308 17.73 4.84 6.98
CA ILE A 308 16.58 5.47 6.31
C ILE A 308 16.23 4.65 5.08
N GLN A 309 14.98 4.16 5.02
CA GLN A 309 14.45 3.46 3.86
C GLN A 309 13.58 4.38 3.03
N LEU A 310 13.95 4.55 1.76
CA LEU A 310 13.18 5.27 0.75
C LEU A 310 12.19 4.30 0.09
N ASN A 311 10.91 4.47 0.37
CA ASN A 311 9.84 3.66 -0.22
C ASN A 311 9.40 4.26 -1.55
N ASP A 312 9.97 3.79 -2.64
CA ASP A 312 9.96 4.34 -3.99
C ASP A 312 10.79 5.64 -4.10
N THR A 313 10.63 6.36 -5.23
CA THR A 313 11.36 7.61 -5.50
C THR A 313 10.77 8.84 -4.80
N HIS A 314 9.55 8.75 -4.30
CA HIS A 314 8.87 9.86 -3.65
C HIS A 314 9.74 10.58 -2.59
N PRO A 315 10.46 9.86 -1.69
CA PRO A 315 11.37 10.52 -0.75
C PRO A 315 12.81 10.66 -1.25
N ALA A 316 13.11 10.51 -2.56
CA ALA A 316 14.49 10.55 -3.08
C ALA A 316 15.19 11.90 -2.89
N MET A 317 14.44 13.00 -2.71
CA MET A 317 15.00 14.30 -2.32
C MET A 317 15.78 14.25 -1.00
N ALA A 318 15.58 13.17 -0.21
CA ALA A 318 16.36 12.94 1.02
C ALA A 318 17.88 12.90 0.77
N VAL A 319 18.32 12.49 -0.42
CA VAL A 319 19.75 12.49 -0.79
C VAL A 319 20.30 13.92 -0.74
N ALA A 320 19.67 14.85 -1.44
CA ALA A 320 20.13 16.24 -1.49
C ALA A 320 19.89 16.98 -0.17
N GLU A 321 18.77 16.71 0.51
CA GLU A 321 18.42 17.37 1.76
C GLU A 321 19.31 16.90 2.91
N LEU A 322 19.67 15.62 3.01
CA LEU A 322 20.62 15.14 4.01
C LEU A 322 22.02 15.74 3.75
N MET A 323 22.46 15.79 2.49
CA MET A 323 23.69 16.49 2.11
C MET A 323 23.67 17.95 2.56
N ARG A 324 22.57 18.67 2.31
CA ARG A 324 22.43 20.07 2.76
C ARG A 324 22.54 20.20 4.28
N ILE A 325 21.90 19.32 5.04
CA ILE A 325 21.97 19.32 6.50
C ILE A 325 23.41 19.09 6.98
N LEU A 326 24.12 18.16 6.35
CA LEU A 326 25.49 17.84 6.74
C LEU A 326 26.49 18.94 6.31
N LEU A 327 26.36 19.48 5.09
CA LEU A 327 27.22 20.53 4.58
C LEU A 327 26.98 21.89 5.26
N ASP A 328 25.74 22.37 5.23
CA ASP A 328 25.38 23.71 5.63
C ASP A 328 25.06 23.79 7.13
N GLY A 329 24.42 22.76 7.70
CA GLY A 329 24.03 22.70 9.10
C GLY A 329 25.14 22.18 10.01
N ALA A 330 25.73 21.04 9.68
CA ALA A 330 26.82 20.44 10.45
C ALA A 330 28.20 20.97 10.06
N ARG A 331 28.32 21.64 8.91
CA ARG A 331 29.59 22.19 8.34
C ARG A 331 30.66 21.11 8.09
N LEU A 332 30.25 19.92 7.69
CA LEU A 332 31.16 18.85 7.30
C LEU A 332 31.69 19.09 5.89
N GLY A 333 32.82 18.46 5.57
CA GLY A 333 33.34 18.43 4.22
C GLY A 333 32.46 17.63 3.27
N TRP A 334 32.61 17.85 1.95
CA TRP A 334 31.80 17.18 0.93
C TRP A 334 31.92 15.64 1.01
N ASP A 335 33.12 15.12 1.04
CA ASP A 335 33.39 13.69 0.94
C ASP A 335 32.84 12.93 2.17
N GLU A 336 33.03 13.52 3.37
CA GLU A 336 32.44 12.99 4.61
C GLU A 336 30.92 13.03 4.58
N SER A 337 30.32 14.15 4.16
CA SER A 337 28.86 14.29 4.03
C SER A 337 28.28 13.28 3.05
N TRP A 338 28.98 13.06 1.93
CA TRP A 338 28.55 12.10 0.90
C TRP A 338 28.63 10.66 1.40
N GLU A 339 29.73 10.27 2.04
CA GLU A 339 29.86 8.93 2.63
C GLU A 339 28.77 8.66 3.65
N LEU A 340 28.50 9.58 4.57
CA LEU A 340 27.45 9.47 5.57
C LEU A 340 26.07 9.36 4.91
N THR A 341 25.78 10.17 3.90
CA THR A 341 24.51 10.15 3.16
C THR A 341 24.27 8.78 2.52
N VAL A 342 25.23 8.30 1.73
CA VAL A 342 25.11 7.02 1.03
C VAL A 342 24.95 5.86 2.02
N ARG A 343 25.73 5.82 3.10
CA ARG A 343 25.66 4.75 4.11
C ARG A 343 24.36 4.76 4.93
N THR A 344 23.67 5.90 5.00
CA THR A 344 22.45 6.04 5.79
C THR A 344 21.19 5.70 4.99
N LEU A 345 21.19 5.94 3.67
CA LEU A 345 20.02 5.77 2.80
C LEU A 345 20.00 4.42 2.08
N ALA A 346 18.83 3.83 1.96
CA ALA A 346 18.55 2.65 1.14
C ALA A 346 17.27 2.89 0.34
N TYR A 347 17.21 2.38 -0.90
CA TYR A 347 16.13 2.63 -1.85
C TYR A 347 15.44 1.33 -2.28
N THR A 348 14.12 1.29 -2.24
CA THR A 348 13.30 0.25 -2.83
C THR A 348 12.59 0.77 -4.08
N ASN A 349 12.80 0.11 -5.22
CA ASN A 349 12.06 0.38 -6.46
C ASN A 349 10.78 -0.48 -6.51
N HIS A 350 9.66 0.12 -6.93
CA HIS A 350 8.36 -0.56 -7.03
C HIS A 350 7.80 -0.64 -8.45
N THR A 351 8.50 -0.13 -9.46
CA THR A 351 8.00 -0.11 -10.84
C THR A 351 9.03 -0.52 -11.86
N LEU A 352 8.57 -1.16 -12.94
CA LEU A 352 9.40 -1.50 -14.11
C LEU A 352 9.11 -0.62 -15.31
N LEU A 353 7.99 0.12 -15.29
CA LEU A 353 7.57 0.96 -16.40
C LEU A 353 8.49 2.18 -16.53
N PRO A 354 9.26 2.32 -17.63
CA PRO A 354 10.15 3.47 -17.80
C PRO A 354 9.42 4.82 -17.74
N GLU A 355 8.19 4.85 -18.26
CA GLU A 355 7.33 6.03 -18.22
C GLU A 355 6.81 6.40 -16.83
N ALA A 356 6.81 5.43 -15.89
CA ALA A 356 6.42 5.65 -14.50
C ALA A 356 7.63 5.95 -13.58
N LEU A 357 8.85 5.97 -14.12
CA LEU A 357 10.03 6.46 -13.40
C LEU A 357 9.95 7.97 -13.26
N GLU A 358 9.93 8.43 -12.03
CA GLU A 358 9.65 9.82 -11.68
C GLU A 358 10.74 10.77 -12.16
N ARG A 359 10.32 11.88 -12.75
CA ARG A 359 11.15 12.98 -13.22
C ARG A 359 10.55 14.30 -12.79
N TRP A 360 11.35 15.14 -12.17
CA TRP A 360 10.92 16.47 -11.81
C TRP A 360 11.67 17.54 -12.63
N PRO A 361 10.97 18.47 -13.28
CA PRO A 361 11.61 19.56 -14.02
C PRO A 361 12.61 20.32 -13.15
N VAL A 362 13.79 20.59 -13.69
CA VAL A 362 14.84 21.35 -12.99
C VAL A 362 14.32 22.73 -12.56
N GLU A 363 13.47 23.36 -13.36
CA GLU A 363 12.81 24.62 -13.03
C GLU A 363 12.10 24.62 -11.68
N LEU A 364 11.43 23.53 -11.32
CA LEU A 364 10.78 23.39 -10.00
C LEU A 364 11.79 23.41 -8.86
N PHE A 365 12.94 22.77 -9.05
CA PHE A 365 14.03 22.80 -8.07
C PHE A 365 14.66 24.19 -7.97
N GLU A 366 15.02 24.80 -9.10
CA GLU A 366 15.65 26.13 -9.13
C GLU A 366 14.78 27.18 -8.43
N LEU A 367 13.47 27.01 -8.56
CA LEU A 367 12.50 27.90 -7.98
C LEU A 367 12.29 27.67 -6.48
N ALA A 368 12.01 26.42 -6.09
CA ALA A 368 11.63 26.09 -4.73
C ALA A 368 12.80 25.63 -3.86
N LEU A 369 13.80 24.96 -4.44
CA LEU A 369 14.88 24.24 -3.76
C LEU A 369 16.25 24.52 -4.40
N PRO A 370 16.67 25.81 -4.54
CA PRO A 370 17.88 26.19 -5.27
C PRO A 370 19.14 25.54 -4.67
N ARG A 371 19.21 25.37 -3.36
CA ARG A 371 20.38 24.75 -2.72
C ARG A 371 20.44 23.25 -2.98
N GLN A 372 19.30 22.56 -2.99
CA GLN A 372 19.24 21.14 -3.27
C GLN A 372 19.62 20.85 -4.72
N ILE A 373 19.20 21.66 -5.69
CA ILE A 373 19.59 21.44 -7.09
C ILE A 373 21.09 21.70 -7.33
N GLU A 374 21.71 22.68 -6.66
CA GLU A 374 23.17 22.87 -6.68
C GLU A 374 23.89 21.61 -6.20
N ILE A 375 23.42 21.02 -5.10
CA ILE A 375 23.96 19.78 -4.55
C ILE A 375 23.77 18.62 -5.55
N ILE A 376 22.60 18.50 -6.17
CA ILE A 376 22.32 17.45 -7.18
C ILE A 376 23.28 17.60 -8.39
N TYR A 377 23.51 18.82 -8.87
CA TYR A 377 24.46 19.05 -9.96
C TYR A 377 25.89 18.63 -9.58
N GLU A 378 26.34 18.93 -8.36
CA GLU A 378 27.69 18.55 -7.92
C GLU A 378 27.79 17.02 -7.70
N ILE A 379 26.73 16.35 -7.16
CA ILE A 379 26.67 14.89 -7.10
C ILE A 379 26.79 14.31 -8.52
N ASN A 380 26.00 14.84 -9.47
CA ASN A 380 26.00 14.39 -10.86
C ASN A 380 27.38 14.54 -11.51
N ARG A 381 27.99 15.69 -11.34
CA ARG A 381 29.33 15.97 -11.88
C ARG A 381 30.37 14.97 -11.37
N ARG A 382 30.40 14.69 -10.08
CA ARG A 382 31.34 13.74 -9.47
C ARG A 382 31.05 12.31 -9.92
N PHE A 383 29.80 11.90 -9.87
CA PHE A 383 29.36 10.57 -10.29
C PHE A 383 29.69 10.29 -11.77
N LEU A 384 29.40 11.25 -12.66
CA LEU A 384 29.71 11.10 -14.10
C LEU A 384 31.22 11.06 -14.36
N ALA A 385 32.05 11.73 -13.58
CA ALA A 385 33.50 11.59 -13.67
C ALA A 385 33.96 10.16 -13.34
N GLU A 386 33.35 9.51 -12.33
CA GLU A 386 33.61 8.10 -12.02
C GLU A 386 33.12 7.16 -13.14
N VAL A 387 31.92 7.42 -13.68
CA VAL A 387 31.39 6.65 -14.84
C VAL A 387 32.33 6.77 -16.03
N HIS A 388 32.77 7.98 -16.36
CA HIS A 388 33.71 8.21 -17.48
C HIS A 388 35.06 7.51 -17.24
N ALA A 389 35.58 7.53 -16.03
CA ALA A 389 36.83 6.84 -15.70
C ALA A 389 36.71 5.31 -15.87
N ARG A 390 35.55 4.75 -15.51
CA ARG A 390 35.31 3.29 -15.60
C ARG A 390 34.91 2.83 -16.98
N PHE A 391 34.19 3.64 -17.74
CA PHE A 391 33.70 3.35 -19.09
C PHE A 391 34.08 4.45 -20.07
N PRO A 392 35.37 4.62 -20.37
CA PRO A 392 35.83 5.68 -21.26
C PRO A 392 35.28 5.51 -22.68
N ARG A 393 34.77 6.58 -23.29
CA ARG A 393 34.16 6.65 -24.62
C ARG A 393 32.76 6.09 -24.75
N ASP A 394 32.07 5.79 -23.67
CA ASP A 394 30.66 5.37 -23.69
C ASP A 394 29.76 6.59 -23.33
N GLU A 395 29.67 7.55 -24.23
CA GLU A 395 28.90 8.79 -24.04
C GLU A 395 27.41 8.50 -23.83
N VAL A 396 26.89 7.46 -24.51
CA VAL A 396 25.47 7.06 -24.36
C VAL A 396 25.19 6.54 -22.95
N ARG A 397 26.13 5.83 -22.34
CA ARG A 397 26.04 5.41 -20.95
C ARG A 397 26.07 6.60 -20.00
N ILE A 398 26.96 7.55 -20.22
CA ILE A 398 27.07 8.78 -19.43
C ILE A 398 25.73 9.52 -19.45
N GLU A 399 25.11 9.68 -20.60
CA GLU A 399 23.79 10.30 -20.75
C GLU A 399 22.70 9.53 -19.98
N ARG A 400 22.64 8.19 -20.13
CA ARG A 400 21.64 7.36 -19.42
C ARG A 400 21.82 7.38 -17.90
N MET A 401 23.05 7.42 -17.41
CA MET A 401 23.37 7.41 -15.99
C MET A 401 23.30 8.79 -15.34
N SER A 402 23.29 9.88 -16.15
CA SER A 402 23.14 11.23 -15.63
C SER A 402 21.90 11.37 -14.75
N LEU A 403 22.04 12.05 -13.61
CA LEU A 403 20.93 12.45 -12.75
C LEU A 403 20.05 13.49 -13.45
N ILE A 404 20.58 14.18 -14.45
CA ILE A 404 19.89 15.22 -15.20
C ILE A 404 19.57 14.69 -16.59
N GLU A 405 18.31 14.77 -16.96
CA GLU A 405 17.81 14.57 -18.33
C GLU A 405 17.79 15.95 -19.00
N GLU A 406 18.44 16.08 -20.19
CA GLU A 406 18.57 17.38 -20.85
C GLU A 406 17.40 17.63 -21.84
N GLN A 407 16.78 16.59 -22.37
CA GLN A 407 15.74 16.68 -23.39
C GLN A 407 14.58 15.70 -23.12
N PRO A 408 13.33 15.98 -23.49
CA PRO A 408 12.84 17.23 -24.14
C PRO A 408 12.65 18.38 -23.16
N VAL A 409 12.57 18.10 -21.86
CA VAL A 409 12.50 19.07 -20.76
C VAL A 409 13.60 18.72 -19.78
N LYS A 410 14.38 19.71 -19.39
CA LYS A 410 15.45 19.48 -18.40
C LYS A 410 14.85 19.06 -17.07
N ALA A 411 15.20 17.86 -16.60
CA ALA A 411 14.58 17.25 -15.43
C ALA A 411 15.60 16.46 -14.59
N VAL A 412 15.32 16.34 -13.29
CA VAL A 412 16.04 15.43 -12.38
C VAL A 412 15.40 14.05 -12.48
N ARG A 413 16.20 13.02 -12.78
CA ARG A 413 15.80 11.61 -12.76
C ARG A 413 15.85 11.08 -11.33
N MET A 414 14.71 11.00 -10.66
CA MET A 414 14.64 10.69 -9.23
C MET A 414 15.15 9.27 -8.91
N THR A 415 14.90 8.30 -9.79
CA THR A 415 15.46 6.94 -9.66
C THR A 415 16.99 6.96 -9.67
N ASN A 416 17.61 7.71 -10.59
CA ASN A 416 19.05 7.82 -10.68
C ASN A 416 19.63 8.46 -9.40
N LEU A 417 18.99 9.52 -8.91
CA LEU A 417 19.37 10.17 -7.65
C LEU A 417 19.29 9.21 -6.47
N ALA A 418 18.18 8.46 -6.34
CA ALA A 418 17.99 7.49 -5.27
C ALA A 418 19.06 6.38 -5.28
N ILE A 419 19.39 5.83 -6.45
CA ILE A 419 20.41 4.78 -6.60
C ILE A 419 21.81 5.31 -6.21
N VAL A 420 22.19 6.45 -6.75
CA VAL A 420 23.51 7.02 -6.52
C VAL A 420 23.70 7.39 -5.05
N GLY A 421 22.65 7.93 -4.42
CA GLY A 421 22.64 8.37 -3.03
C GLY A 421 22.36 7.28 -1.98
N SER A 422 22.22 6.01 -2.37
CA SER A 422 21.88 4.91 -1.45
C SER A 422 22.91 3.79 -1.51
N HIS A 423 23.19 3.16 -0.36
CA HIS A 423 24.08 1.99 -0.29
C HIS A 423 23.42 0.71 -0.79
N SER A 424 22.09 0.69 -0.88
CA SER A 424 21.32 -0.46 -1.33
C SER A 424 20.16 -0.02 -2.21
N THR A 425 19.94 -0.78 -3.28
CA THR A 425 18.79 -0.67 -4.18
C THR A 425 18.18 -2.05 -4.32
N ASN A 426 16.91 -2.22 -3.96
CA ASN A 426 16.26 -3.52 -4.12
C ASN A 426 15.01 -3.46 -4.98
N GLY A 427 14.77 -4.56 -5.70
CA GLY A 427 13.48 -4.89 -6.25
C GLY A 427 12.61 -5.67 -5.25
N VAL A 428 11.35 -5.91 -5.61
CA VAL A 428 10.31 -6.44 -4.72
C VAL A 428 9.78 -7.83 -5.10
N SER A 429 10.41 -8.47 -6.06
CA SER A 429 10.30 -9.89 -6.42
C SER A 429 11.56 -10.32 -7.18
N ALA A 430 11.78 -11.62 -7.32
CA ALA A 430 12.96 -12.16 -8.00
C ALA A 430 13.02 -11.68 -9.46
N ILE A 431 11.92 -11.81 -10.21
CA ILE A 431 11.85 -11.36 -11.60
C ILE A 431 12.03 -9.85 -11.72
N HIS A 432 11.43 -9.07 -10.82
CA HIS A 432 11.58 -7.62 -10.80
C HIS A 432 13.05 -7.22 -10.60
N SER A 433 13.70 -7.79 -9.60
CA SER A 433 15.11 -7.51 -9.30
C SER A 433 16.04 -7.88 -10.45
N GLU A 434 15.74 -8.99 -11.15
CA GLU A 434 16.50 -9.40 -12.33
C GLU A 434 16.28 -8.44 -13.51
N LEU A 435 15.03 -8.02 -13.77
CA LEU A 435 14.74 -7.04 -14.82
C LEU A 435 15.36 -5.67 -14.52
N LEU A 436 15.42 -5.25 -13.27
CA LEU A 436 16.16 -4.03 -12.89
C LEU A 436 17.65 -4.15 -13.24
N ARG A 437 18.29 -5.27 -12.89
CA ARG A 437 19.73 -5.48 -13.11
C ARG A 437 20.10 -5.66 -14.56
N THR A 438 19.24 -6.32 -15.34
CA THR A 438 19.58 -6.72 -16.73
C THR A 438 19.06 -5.76 -17.78
N ARG A 439 18.05 -4.94 -17.44
CA ARG A 439 17.35 -4.06 -18.39
C ARG A 439 17.24 -2.63 -17.89
N THR A 440 16.31 -2.34 -16.99
CA THR A 440 15.91 -0.98 -16.63
C THR A 440 17.05 -0.16 -16.05
N LEU A 441 17.85 -0.75 -15.15
CA LEU A 441 18.94 -0.11 -14.41
C LEU A 441 20.30 -0.81 -14.68
N LYS A 442 20.40 -1.48 -15.82
CA LYS A 442 21.56 -2.31 -16.18
C LYS A 442 22.90 -1.57 -16.06
N ASP A 443 22.97 -0.30 -16.47
CA ASP A 443 24.20 0.48 -16.39
C ASP A 443 24.62 0.73 -14.93
N PHE A 444 23.67 1.03 -14.06
CA PHE A 444 23.92 1.16 -12.62
C PHE A 444 24.29 -0.17 -11.97
N ALA A 445 23.63 -1.26 -12.36
CA ALA A 445 23.96 -2.60 -11.85
C ALA A 445 25.37 -3.06 -12.27
N GLN A 446 25.84 -2.64 -13.44
CA GLN A 446 27.23 -2.88 -13.89
C GLN A 446 28.25 -1.98 -13.16
N MET A 447 27.86 -0.76 -12.82
CA MET A 447 28.71 0.20 -12.10
C MET A 447 28.81 -0.15 -10.61
N LEU A 448 27.70 -0.55 -9.99
CA LEU A 448 27.51 -0.73 -8.54
C LEU A 448 26.83 -2.08 -8.23
N PRO A 449 27.40 -3.22 -8.67
CA PRO A 449 26.74 -4.52 -8.61
C PRO A 449 26.38 -4.95 -7.19
N GLU A 450 27.19 -4.55 -6.21
CA GLU A 450 27.00 -4.87 -4.79
C GLU A 450 25.80 -4.19 -4.15
N ARG A 451 25.25 -3.13 -4.77
CA ARG A 451 24.12 -2.39 -4.24
C ARG A 451 22.75 -2.99 -4.61
N PHE A 452 22.71 -3.89 -5.61
CA PHE A 452 21.47 -4.43 -6.15
C PHE A 452 21.06 -5.74 -5.47
N HIS A 453 19.94 -5.70 -4.75
CA HIS A 453 19.40 -6.80 -3.96
C HIS A 453 17.98 -7.18 -4.39
N ASN A 454 17.49 -8.35 -3.95
CA ASN A 454 16.09 -8.74 -4.01
C ASN A 454 15.53 -8.88 -2.60
N GLN A 455 14.41 -8.20 -2.35
CA GLN A 455 13.59 -8.41 -1.17
C GLN A 455 12.14 -8.64 -1.61
N THR A 456 11.81 -9.89 -1.92
CA THR A 456 10.44 -10.25 -2.31
C THR A 456 9.46 -9.79 -1.25
N ASN A 457 8.40 -9.10 -1.67
CA ASN A 457 7.37 -8.58 -0.78
C ASN A 457 6.74 -9.69 0.07
N GLY A 458 6.01 -9.27 1.08
CA GLY A 458 5.18 -10.10 1.93
C GLY A 458 4.04 -9.31 2.54
N VAL A 459 3.09 -10.01 3.13
CA VAL A 459 1.93 -9.41 3.79
C VAL A 459 1.81 -9.93 5.22
N THR A 460 1.26 -9.13 6.14
CA THR A 460 1.14 -9.54 7.54
C THR A 460 0.09 -10.63 7.73
N PRO A 461 0.44 -11.78 8.33
CA PRO A 461 -0.53 -12.84 8.61
C PRO A 461 -1.53 -12.43 9.70
N ARG A 462 -1.20 -11.48 10.57
CA ARG A 462 -2.10 -11.00 11.62
C ARG A 462 -3.37 -10.39 11.03
N ARG A 463 -3.24 -9.42 10.14
CA ARG A 463 -4.41 -8.83 9.49
C ARG A 463 -5.05 -9.76 8.46
N TRP A 464 -4.25 -10.36 7.57
CA TRP A 464 -4.76 -11.02 6.35
C TRP A 464 -5.18 -12.48 6.53
N LEU A 465 -4.83 -13.08 7.67
CA LEU A 465 -5.26 -14.45 8.00
C LEU A 465 -5.90 -14.49 9.39
N LEU A 466 -5.20 -14.09 10.47
CA LEU A 466 -5.71 -14.20 11.84
C LEU A 466 -7.02 -13.41 12.03
N THR A 467 -7.05 -12.12 11.68
CA THR A 467 -8.21 -11.26 11.94
C THR A 467 -9.23 -11.26 10.80
N ALA A 468 -8.78 -11.40 9.53
CA ALA A 468 -9.70 -11.42 8.39
C ALA A 468 -10.46 -12.75 8.27
N ASN A 469 -9.80 -13.89 8.60
CA ASN A 469 -10.37 -15.24 8.42
C ASN A 469 -10.28 -16.06 9.72
N PRO A 470 -11.02 -15.69 10.78
CA PRO A 470 -10.93 -16.36 12.06
C PRO A 470 -11.24 -17.86 11.97
N GLY A 471 -12.17 -18.28 11.12
CA GLY A 471 -12.49 -19.70 10.96
C GLY A 471 -11.31 -20.52 10.41
N LEU A 472 -10.56 -19.98 9.43
CA LEU A 472 -9.35 -20.64 8.94
C LEU A 472 -8.23 -20.57 9.98
N ALA A 473 -8.06 -19.43 10.64
CA ALA A 473 -7.07 -19.25 11.71
C ALA A 473 -7.27 -20.26 12.85
N ASP A 474 -8.53 -20.48 13.26
CA ASP A 474 -8.88 -21.47 14.27
C ASP A 474 -8.55 -22.90 13.80
N LEU A 475 -8.88 -23.25 12.55
CA LEU A 475 -8.58 -24.56 11.99
C LEU A 475 -7.07 -24.83 11.99
N LEU A 476 -6.26 -23.86 11.60
CA LEU A 476 -4.79 -23.95 11.59
C LEU A 476 -4.25 -24.02 13.01
N THR A 477 -4.76 -23.20 13.92
CA THR A 477 -4.30 -23.15 15.33
C THR A 477 -4.64 -24.44 16.07
N GLN A 478 -5.79 -25.04 15.82
CA GLN A 478 -6.12 -26.37 16.36
C GLN A 478 -5.17 -27.46 15.90
N ALA A 479 -4.64 -27.34 14.69
CA ALA A 479 -3.74 -28.34 14.12
C ALA A 479 -2.28 -28.23 14.59
N ILE A 480 -1.74 -27.00 14.76
CA ILE A 480 -0.31 -26.78 15.06
C ILE A 480 -0.03 -25.75 16.17
N GLY A 481 -1.05 -25.24 16.86
CA GLY A 481 -0.91 -24.14 17.83
C GLY A 481 -0.69 -22.79 17.17
N GLU A 482 -0.50 -21.75 17.99
CA GLU A 482 -0.45 -20.34 17.57
C GLU A 482 0.89 -19.90 16.92
N GLY A 483 1.89 -20.76 16.88
CA GLY A 483 3.26 -20.38 16.45
C GLY A 483 3.36 -19.82 15.04
N TRP A 484 2.37 -20.09 14.17
CA TRP A 484 2.31 -19.60 12.79
C TRP A 484 2.02 -18.10 12.71
N ILE A 485 1.40 -17.51 13.74
CA ILE A 485 1.01 -16.09 13.75
C ILE A 485 2.22 -15.15 13.66
N THR A 486 3.37 -15.59 14.19
CA THR A 486 4.64 -14.85 14.16
C THR A 486 5.73 -15.51 13.30
N ASP A 487 5.47 -16.71 12.79
CA ASP A 487 6.33 -17.38 11.82
C ASP A 487 5.46 -18.23 10.88
N LEU A 488 4.99 -17.60 9.80
CA LEU A 488 4.07 -18.22 8.85
C LEU A 488 4.65 -19.47 8.17
N ARG A 489 5.98 -19.65 8.13
CA ARG A 489 6.65 -20.83 7.57
C ARG A 489 6.29 -22.11 8.33
N LYS A 490 5.85 -22.00 9.58
CA LYS A 490 5.38 -23.15 10.38
C LYS A 490 4.15 -23.84 9.79
N LEU A 491 3.37 -23.13 8.95
CA LEU A 491 2.24 -23.74 8.25
C LEU A 491 2.64 -24.92 7.37
N ARG A 492 3.87 -24.97 6.90
CA ARG A 492 4.38 -26.07 6.05
C ARG A 492 4.26 -27.44 6.70
N VAL A 493 4.27 -27.54 8.02
CA VAL A 493 4.05 -28.78 8.77
C VAL A 493 2.70 -29.42 8.46
N LEU A 494 1.72 -28.61 8.04
CA LEU A 494 0.37 -29.06 7.68
C LEU A 494 0.26 -29.59 6.24
N GLU A 495 1.33 -29.57 5.44
CA GLU A 495 1.28 -30.01 4.03
C GLU A 495 0.70 -31.41 3.85
N PRO A 496 1.03 -32.42 4.70
CA PRO A 496 0.43 -33.77 4.61
C PRO A 496 -1.08 -33.77 4.82
N LEU A 497 -1.63 -32.78 5.54
CA LEU A 497 -3.09 -32.68 5.79
C LEU A 497 -3.88 -32.30 4.53
N ALA A 498 -3.23 -31.86 3.47
CA ALA A 498 -3.88 -31.71 2.17
C ALA A 498 -4.43 -33.04 1.64
N GLU A 499 -3.85 -34.18 2.05
CA GLU A 499 -4.33 -35.53 1.68
C GLU A 499 -5.31 -36.12 2.71
N ASP A 500 -5.50 -35.48 3.87
CA ASP A 500 -6.45 -35.92 4.88
C ASP A 500 -7.88 -35.49 4.54
N ALA A 501 -8.78 -36.46 4.34
CA ALA A 501 -10.17 -36.17 3.94
C ALA A 501 -10.95 -35.41 5.01
N GLY A 502 -10.65 -35.66 6.30
CA GLY A 502 -11.32 -34.98 7.41
C GLY A 502 -10.89 -33.51 7.50
N PHE A 503 -9.61 -33.22 7.29
CA PHE A 503 -9.11 -31.85 7.24
C PHE A 503 -9.68 -31.08 6.04
N ARG A 504 -9.71 -31.70 4.85
CA ARG A 504 -10.34 -31.11 3.67
C ARG A 504 -11.83 -30.79 3.87
N ALA A 505 -12.57 -31.69 4.52
CA ALA A 505 -13.98 -31.46 4.82
C ALA A 505 -14.17 -30.22 5.70
N ARG A 506 -13.42 -30.11 6.80
CA ARG A 506 -13.46 -28.91 7.70
C ARG A 506 -13.01 -27.64 6.97
N PHE A 507 -12.01 -27.72 6.11
CA PHE A 507 -11.55 -26.59 5.32
C PHE A 507 -12.67 -26.09 4.37
N ARG A 508 -13.41 -27.00 3.70
CA ARG A 508 -14.57 -26.66 2.87
C ARG A 508 -15.70 -26.01 3.67
N GLU A 509 -15.97 -26.51 4.88
CA GLU A 509 -16.97 -25.90 5.76
C GLU A 509 -16.60 -24.47 6.13
N VAL A 510 -15.34 -24.22 6.50
CA VAL A 510 -14.82 -22.88 6.80
C VAL A 510 -14.96 -21.96 5.58
N LYS A 511 -14.57 -22.43 4.39
CA LYS A 511 -14.66 -21.67 3.14
C LYS A 511 -16.12 -21.35 2.81
N HIS A 512 -17.01 -22.34 2.88
CA HIS A 512 -18.44 -22.14 2.62
C HIS A 512 -19.06 -21.13 3.61
N ALA A 513 -18.76 -21.25 4.89
CA ALA A 513 -19.22 -20.29 5.90
C ALA A 513 -18.74 -18.85 5.60
N ALA A 514 -17.51 -18.68 5.10
CA ALA A 514 -17.01 -17.37 4.68
C ALA A 514 -17.77 -16.82 3.47
N LYS A 515 -18.09 -17.65 2.47
CA LYS A 515 -18.91 -17.26 1.31
C LYS A 515 -20.32 -16.86 1.73
N VAL A 516 -20.96 -17.62 2.64
CA VAL A 516 -22.29 -17.28 3.18
C VAL A 516 -22.26 -15.92 3.89
N ARG A 517 -21.26 -15.67 4.76
CA ARG A 517 -21.12 -14.37 5.44
C ARG A 517 -20.92 -13.21 4.46
N PHE A 518 -20.09 -13.41 3.44
CA PHE A 518 -19.84 -12.39 2.42
C PHE A 518 -21.11 -12.12 1.59
N SER A 519 -21.85 -13.16 1.19
CA SER A 519 -23.13 -13.05 0.46
C SER A 519 -24.19 -12.31 1.28
N ALA A 520 -24.26 -12.57 2.58
CA ALA A 520 -25.17 -11.87 3.48
C ALA A 520 -24.79 -10.38 3.61
N TRP A 521 -23.49 -10.07 3.70
CA TRP A 521 -23.01 -8.70 3.71
C TRP A 521 -23.32 -7.97 2.40
N LEU A 522 -23.08 -8.58 1.24
CA LEU A 522 -23.43 -8.00 -0.07
C LEU A 522 -24.91 -7.61 -0.13
N LYS A 523 -25.77 -8.50 0.34
CA LYS A 523 -27.22 -8.24 0.36
C LYS A 523 -27.58 -7.07 1.28
N SER A 524 -26.97 -6.99 2.46
CA SER A 524 -27.29 -5.94 3.44
C SER A 524 -26.68 -4.59 3.08
N ALA A 525 -25.46 -4.57 2.54
CA ALA A 525 -24.69 -3.34 2.28
C ALA A 525 -24.93 -2.76 0.89
N LEU A 526 -25.10 -3.62 -0.13
CA LEU A 526 -25.20 -3.24 -1.54
C LEU A 526 -26.53 -3.63 -2.19
N GLY A 527 -27.38 -4.41 -1.50
CA GLY A 527 -28.63 -4.93 -2.08
C GLY A 527 -28.42 -6.12 -3.04
N GLU A 528 -27.17 -6.56 -3.23
CA GLU A 528 -26.80 -7.58 -4.20
C GLU A 528 -26.98 -9.00 -3.65
N THR A 529 -27.59 -9.86 -4.44
CA THR A 529 -27.79 -11.28 -4.08
C THR A 529 -26.88 -12.15 -4.95
N VAL A 530 -26.07 -12.98 -4.31
CA VAL A 530 -25.19 -13.96 -4.96
C VAL A 530 -25.43 -15.35 -4.35
N ASP A 531 -25.26 -16.38 -5.16
CA ASP A 531 -25.32 -17.76 -4.69
C ASP A 531 -23.96 -18.17 -4.09
N PRO A 532 -23.89 -18.47 -2.77
CA PRO A 532 -22.65 -18.95 -2.16
C PRO A 532 -22.20 -20.33 -2.68
N GLY A 533 -23.03 -21.04 -3.42
CA GLY A 533 -22.68 -22.28 -4.14
C GLY A 533 -21.93 -22.04 -5.46
N SER A 534 -22.02 -20.84 -6.05
CA SER A 534 -21.31 -20.51 -7.30
C SER A 534 -19.81 -20.36 -7.07
N LEU A 535 -18.99 -20.55 -8.11
CA LEU A 535 -17.55 -20.27 -8.07
C LEU A 535 -17.30 -18.76 -7.92
N PHE A 536 -16.68 -18.35 -6.82
CA PHE A 536 -16.36 -16.95 -6.55
C PHE A 536 -14.99 -16.57 -7.11
N ASP A 537 -14.98 -15.72 -8.13
CA ASP A 537 -13.81 -15.27 -8.88
C ASP A 537 -13.56 -13.78 -8.63
N PHE A 538 -12.34 -13.44 -8.20
CA PHE A 538 -12.01 -12.07 -7.76
C PHE A 538 -10.85 -11.46 -8.54
N GLN A 539 -11.11 -10.29 -9.15
CA GLN A 539 -10.08 -9.38 -9.62
C GLN A 539 -10.17 -8.05 -8.88
N VAL A 540 -9.51 -7.96 -7.73
CA VAL A 540 -9.58 -6.78 -6.84
C VAL A 540 -8.22 -6.10 -6.74
N LYS A 541 -8.07 -5.02 -7.47
CA LYS A 541 -6.85 -4.20 -7.57
C LYS A 541 -7.16 -2.89 -8.29
N ARG A 542 -6.26 -1.89 -8.18
CA ARG A 542 -6.36 -0.64 -8.95
C ARG A 542 -6.71 -0.95 -10.42
N ILE A 543 -7.64 -0.19 -10.98
CA ILE A 543 -8.00 -0.34 -12.40
C ILE A 543 -6.92 0.32 -13.26
N HIS A 544 -6.30 -0.49 -14.11
CA HIS A 544 -5.23 -0.05 -15.00
C HIS A 544 -5.10 -1.02 -16.16
N GLU A 545 -4.79 -0.52 -17.36
CA GLU A 545 -4.71 -1.35 -18.56
C GLU A 545 -3.73 -2.52 -18.40
N TYR A 546 -2.54 -2.33 -17.80
CA TYR A 546 -1.57 -3.42 -17.63
C TYR A 546 -2.04 -4.53 -16.69
N LYS A 547 -2.97 -4.24 -15.76
CA LYS A 547 -3.58 -5.22 -14.85
C LYS A 547 -4.68 -6.04 -15.52
N ARG A 548 -5.08 -5.61 -16.69
CA ARG A 548 -5.90 -6.29 -17.67
C ARG A 548 -7.28 -6.73 -17.16
N GLN A 549 -7.98 -5.87 -16.39
CA GLN A 549 -9.40 -6.10 -16.12
C GLN A 549 -10.18 -6.27 -17.45
N LEU A 550 -9.74 -5.60 -18.50
CA LEU A 550 -10.31 -5.74 -19.85
C LEU A 550 -10.17 -7.17 -20.38
N LEU A 551 -9.04 -7.86 -20.16
CA LEU A 551 -8.87 -9.26 -20.55
C LEU A 551 -9.90 -10.17 -19.88
N ASN A 552 -10.14 -9.95 -18.58
CA ASN A 552 -11.15 -10.69 -17.82
C ASN A 552 -12.57 -10.43 -18.36
N ILE A 553 -12.91 -9.17 -18.65
CA ILE A 553 -14.20 -8.84 -19.26
C ILE A 553 -14.35 -9.50 -20.63
N LEU A 554 -13.33 -9.48 -21.50
CA LEU A 554 -13.40 -10.17 -22.79
C LEU A 554 -13.68 -11.67 -22.62
N HIS A 555 -13.07 -12.33 -21.64
CA HIS A 555 -13.38 -13.71 -21.32
C HIS A 555 -14.83 -13.87 -20.81
N ILE A 556 -15.32 -12.97 -19.96
CA ILE A 556 -16.73 -12.99 -19.50
C ILE A 556 -17.69 -12.87 -20.70
N LEU A 557 -17.37 -12.04 -21.70
CA LEU A 557 -18.15 -11.92 -22.93
C LEU A 557 -18.14 -13.21 -23.75
N ILE A 558 -17.01 -13.92 -23.81
CA ILE A 558 -16.92 -15.25 -24.43
C ILE A 558 -17.83 -16.24 -23.70
N LEU A 559 -17.81 -16.27 -22.35
CA LEU A 559 -18.70 -17.12 -21.55
C LEU A 559 -20.17 -16.77 -21.76
N TYR A 560 -20.50 -15.49 -21.79
CA TYR A 560 -21.86 -15.01 -22.04
C TYR A 560 -22.38 -15.46 -23.40
N ASP A 561 -21.56 -15.32 -24.46
CA ASP A 561 -21.93 -15.73 -25.80
C ASP A 561 -22.07 -17.27 -25.93
N ARG A 562 -21.18 -18.06 -25.29
CA ARG A 562 -21.29 -19.51 -25.21
C ARG A 562 -22.58 -19.93 -24.54
N LEU A 563 -22.90 -19.42 -23.37
CA LEU A 563 -24.10 -19.74 -22.60
C LEU A 563 -25.39 -19.40 -23.38
N ARG A 564 -25.40 -18.31 -24.15
CA ARG A 564 -26.53 -17.93 -24.99
C ARG A 564 -26.74 -18.89 -26.17
N ARG A 565 -25.64 -19.38 -26.75
CA ARG A 565 -25.70 -20.33 -27.89
C ARG A 565 -26.02 -21.74 -27.47
N GLU A 566 -25.47 -22.21 -26.35
CA GLU A 566 -25.59 -23.58 -25.90
C GLU A 566 -26.82 -23.80 -24.98
N GLY A 567 -27.38 -22.73 -24.44
CA GLY A 567 -28.54 -22.77 -23.57
C GLY A 567 -28.28 -23.47 -22.23
N ALA A 568 -29.36 -24.01 -21.61
CA ALA A 568 -29.31 -24.66 -20.30
C ALA A 568 -28.45 -25.94 -20.23
N GLY A 569 -27.98 -26.43 -21.37
CA GLY A 569 -27.11 -27.62 -21.47
C GLY A 569 -25.61 -27.32 -21.39
N ALA A 570 -25.22 -26.08 -21.25
CA ALA A 570 -23.81 -25.70 -21.12
C ALA A 570 -23.20 -26.33 -19.84
N ASP A 571 -22.13 -27.10 -20.00
CA ASP A 571 -21.40 -27.71 -18.91
C ASP A 571 -20.58 -26.67 -18.12
N GLY A 572 -20.46 -26.88 -16.81
CA GLY A 572 -19.63 -26.06 -15.92
C GLY A 572 -20.38 -25.55 -14.69
N PRO A 573 -19.63 -25.03 -13.69
CA PRO A 573 -20.24 -24.48 -12.48
C PRO A 573 -20.88 -23.11 -12.73
N ALA A 574 -21.90 -22.77 -11.93
CA ALA A 574 -22.32 -21.37 -11.82
C ALA A 574 -21.15 -20.52 -11.32
N ARG A 575 -20.95 -19.32 -11.88
CA ARG A 575 -19.81 -18.49 -11.59
C ARG A 575 -20.19 -17.04 -11.33
N THR A 576 -19.61 -16.46 -10.29
CA THR A 576 -19.76 -15.05 -9.94
C THR A 576 -18.40 -14.36 -10.00
N PHE A 577 -18.26 -13.39 -10.90
CA PHE A 577 -17.07 -12.57 -11.04
C PHE A 577 -17.21 -11.29 -10.23
N PHE A 578 -16.21 -10.99 -9.43
CA PHE A 578 -16.14 -9.80 -8.61
C PHE A 578 -14.98 -8.92 -9.05
N PHE A 579 -15.29 -7.69 -9.43
CA PHE A 579 -14.33 -6.65 -9.67
C PHE A 579 -14.37 -5.63 -8.54
N ALA A 580 -13.23 -5.08 -8.17
CA ALA A 580 -13.14 -3.94 -7.28
C ALA A 580 -11.82 -3.20 -7.51
N GLY A 581 -11.84 -1.90 -7.35
CA GLY A 581 -10.66 -1.05 -7.47
C GLY A 581 -10.99 0.34 -7.96
N LYS A 582 -10.11 1.29 -7.65
CA LYS A 582 -10.23 2.68 -8.07
C LYS A 582 -9.38 2.91 -9.32
N ALA A 583 -9.90 3.68 -10.27
CA ALA A 583 -9.14 4.26 -11.36
C ALA A 583 -8.58 5.61 -10.92
N ALA A 584 -7.39 6.01 -11.41
CA ALA A 584 -6.92 7.38 -11.21
C ALA A 584 -7.92 8.36 -11.84
N PRO A 585 -8.24 9.51 -11.20
CA PRO A 585 -9.29 10.42 -11.67
C PRO A 585 -9.14 10.87 -13.12
N ALA A 586 -7.92 11.16 -13.56
CA ALA A 586 -7.61 11.58 -14.93
C ALA A 586 -7.51 10.42 -15.94
N TYR A 587 -7.57 9.16 -15.52
CA TYR A 587 -7.37 8.01 -16.40
C TYR A 587 -8.67 7.58 -17.09
N ALA A 588 -9.01 8.27 -18.16
CA ALA A 588 -10.28 8.11 -18.88
C ALA A 588 -10.55 6.66 -19.31
N LEU A 589 -9.55 5.97 -19.89
CA LEU A 589 -9.73 4.60 -20.36
C LEU A 589 -9.98 3.61 -19.21
N ALA A 590 -9.29 3.78 -18.08
CA ALA A 590 -9.54 2.96 -16.88
C ALA A 590 -10.96 3.19 -16.33
N LYS A 591 -11.45 4.43 -16.33
CA LYS A 591 -12.84 4.74 -15.96
C LYS A 591 -13.85 4.14 -16.93
N LEU A 592 -13.52 4.13 -18.23
CA LEU A 592 -14.35 3.50 -19.26
C LEU A 592 -14.41 1.97 -19.10
N ILE A 593 -13.31 1.33 -18.66
CA ILE A 593 -13.31 -0.10 -18.31
C ILE A 593 -14.24 -0.38 -17.14
N ILE A 594 -14.27 0.48 -16.10
CA ILE A 594 -15.23 0.37 -15.00
C ILE A 594 -16.67 0.43 -15.54
N LYS A 595 -16.97 1.39 -16.44
CA LYS A 595 -18.28 1.49 -17.06
C LYS A 595 -18.63 0.23 -17.85
N LEU A 596 -17.71 -0.31 -18.62
CA LEU A 596 -17.94 -1.55 -19.36
C LEU A 596 -18.28 -2.71 -18.42
N ILE A 597 -17.54 -2.87 -17.33
CA ILE A 597 -17.81 -3.92 -16.32
C ILE A 597 -19.24 -3.80 -15.77
N ASN A 598 -19.65 -2.60 -15.37
CA ASN A 598 -20.98 -2.36 -14.82
C ASN A 598 -22.09 -2.58 -15.88
N ASN A 599 -21.89 -2.09 -17.10
CA ASN A 599 -22.87 -2.28 -18.16
C ASN A 599 -23.02 -3.74 -18.56
N VAL A 600 -21.90 -4.51 -18.59
CA VAL A 600 -21.91 -5.96 -18.81
C VAL A 600 -22.66 -6.67 -17.69
N ALA A 601 -22.42 -6.29 -16.43
CA ALA A 601 -23.11 -6.84 -15.27
C ALA A 601 -24.64 -6.68 -15.40
N ASP A 602 -25.11 -5.47 -15.71
CA ASP A 602 -26.53 -5.18 -15.87
C ASP A 602 -27.20 -5.97 -17.03
N VAL A 603 -26.50 -6.12 -18.15
CA VAL A 603 -27.02 -6.90 -19.29
C VAL A 603 -27.10 -8.39 -18.96
N ILE A 604 -26.08 -8.94 -18.30
CA ILE A 604 -26.04 -10.34 -17.86
C ILE A 604 -27.17 -10.62 -16.85
N ASP A 605 -27.36 -9.74 -15.87
CA ASP A 605 -28.42 -9.92 -14.86
C ASP A 605 -29.84 -9.85 -15.46
N ALA A 606 -30.00 -9.08 -16.52
CA ALA A 606 -31.28 -8.95 -17.24
C ALA A 606 -31.55 -10.13 -18.21
N ASP A 607 -30.52 -10.86 -18.67
CA ASP A 607 -30.66 -11.91 -19.69
C ASP A 607 -31.10 -13.27 -19.08
N PRO A 608 -32.33 -13.73 -19.36
CA PRO A 608 -32.81 -15.01 -18.83
C PRO A 608 -31.99 -16.22 -19.28
N ALA A 609 -31.30 -16.16 -20.42
CA ALA A 609 -30.54 -17.27 -20.97
C ALA A 609 -29.34 -17.65 -20.13
N VAL A 610 -28.78 -16.68 -19.37
CA VAL A 610 -27.57 -16.86 -18.55
C VAL A 610 -27.86 -16.78 -17.04
N ARG A 611 -29.10 -16.45 -16.68
CA ARG A 611 -29.48 -16.25 -15.26
C ARG A 611 -29.21 -17.50 -14.42
N GLY A 612 -28.55 -17.29 -13.25
CA GLY A 612 -28.19 -18.38 -12.34
C GLY A 612 -26.92 -19.14 -12.75
N ARG A 613 -26.32 -18.83 -13.91
CA ARG A 613 -25.08 -19.46 -14.39
C ARG A 613 -23.91 -18.50 -14.37
N LEU A 614 -24.17 -17.25 -14.71
CA LEU A 614 -23.15 -16.18 -14.78
C LEU A 614 -23.66 -14.95 -14.04
N LYS A 615 -22.82 -14.38 -13.19
CA LYS A 615 -23.04 -13.09 -12.55
C LYS A 615 -21.77 -12.29 -12.52
N VAL A 616 -21.87 -10.97 -12.70
CA VAL A 616 -20.76 -10.03 -12.63
C VAL A 616 -21.11 -8.91 -11.66
N LEU A 617 -20.18 -8.55 -10.79
CA LEU A 617 -20.36 -7.47 -9.83
C LEU A 617 -19.13 -6.60 -9.78
N PHE A 618 -19.33 -5.28 -9.80
CA PHE A 618 -18.31 -4.30 -9.43
C PHE A 618 -18.60 -3.82 -8.01
N LEU A 619 -17.64 -4.04 -7.09
CA LEU A 619 -17.75 -3.64 -5.71
C LEU A 619 -17.13 -2.24 -5.56
N PRO A 620 -17.93 -1.20 -5.27
CA PRO A 620 -17.42 0.16 -5.17
C PRO A 620 -16.56 0.39 -3.94
N ASN A 621 -15.74 1.41 -4.00
CA ASN A 621 -14.95 1.93 -2.90
C ASN A 621 -14.03 0.88 -2.24
N TYR A 622 -13.30 0.12 -3.05
CA TYR A 622 -12.36 -0.88 -2.54
C TYR A 622 -11.35 -0.27 -1.56
N ASP A 623 -11.34 -0.79 -0.35
CA ASP A 623 -10.50 -0.41 0.77
C ASP A 623 -10.03 -1.66 1.55
N VAL A 624 -9.35 -1.47 2.69
CA VAL A 624 -8.86 -2.57 3.51
C VAL A 624 -10.02 -3.34 4.16
N SER A 625 -11.06 -2.65 4.61
CA SER A 625 -12.23 -3.27 5.24
C SER A 625 -12.98 -4.17 4.27
N LEU A 626 -13.16 -3.77 3.02
CA LEU A 626 -13.76 -4.61 1.99
C LEU A 626 -12.84 -5.80 1.65
N ALA A 627 -11.51 -5.58 1.59
CA ALA A 627 -10.55 -6.66 1.34
C ALA A 627 -10.62 -7.75 2.43
N GLU A 628 -10.70 -7.37 3.71
CA GLU A 628 -10.83 -8.32 4.83
C GLU A 628 -12.08 -9.19 4.74
N ARG A 629 -13.16 -8.69 4.13
CA ARG A 629 -14.43 -9.42 3.95
C ARG A 629 -14.39 -10.39 2.79
N LEU A 630 -13.83 -9.97 1.66
CA LEU A 630 -13.88 -10.77 0.43
C LEU A 630 -12.80 -11.86 0.38
N LEU A 631 -11.60 -11.63 0.96
CA LEU A 631 -10.50 -12.58 0.90
C LEU A 631 -10.85 -13.97 1.45
N PRO A 632 -11.53 -14.12 2.61
CA PRO A 632 -11.94 -15.42 3.11
C PRO A 632 -12.91 -16.18 2.16
N ALA A 633 -13.76 -15.44 1.45
CA ALA A 633 -14.78 -16.00 0.55
C ALA A 633 -14.24 -16.35 -0.84
N SER A 634 -13.01 -15.93 -1.17
CA SER A 634 -12.45 -16.07 -2.51
C SER A 634 -12.05 -17.50 -2.84
N GLU A 635 -12.33 -17.94 -4.08
CA GLU A 635 -11.93 -19.24 -4.60
C GLU A 635 -10.95 -19.11 -5.76
N VAL A 636 -11.11 -18.09 -6.59
CA VAL A 636 -10.18 -17.74 -7.68
C VAL A 636 -9.61 -16.36 -7.45
N SER A 637 -8.32 -16.22 -7.69
CA SER A 637 -7.55 -14.98 -7.62
C SER A 637 -6.99 -14.65 -8.99
N GLU A 638 -7.45 -13.55 -9.60
CA GLU A 638 -7.02 -13.09 -10.90
C GLU A 638 -5.75 -12.22 -10.81
N GLN A 639 -4.62 -12.77 -11.28
CA GLN A 639 -3.30 -12.16 -11.30
C GLN A 639 -2.76 -12.10 -12.74
N ILE A 640 -3.51 -11.44 -13.59
CA ILE A 640 -3.43 -11.52 -15.04
C ILE A 640 -2.76 -10.32 -15.71
N SER A 641 -1.85 -9.62 -15.03
CA SER A 641 -1.05 -8.53 -15.58
C SER A 641 -0.32 -8.96 -16.85
N THR A 642 -0.03 -8.03 -17.74
CA THR A 642 0.90 -8.28 -18.84
C THR A 642 2.25 -8.64 -18.26
N ALA A 643 2.85 -9.75 -18.67
CA ALA A 643 4.11 -10.23 -18.08
C ALA A 643 5.24 -9.20 -18.24
N GLY A 644 5.96 -8.95 -17.14
CA GLY A 644 7.00 -7.95 -17.04
C GLY A 644 6.53 -6.56 -16.57
N TYR A 645 5.27 -6.42 -16.15
CA TYR A 645 4.70 -5.13 -15.73
C TYR A 645 4.36 -5.06 -14.24
N GLU A 646 3.92 -6.15 -13.62
CA GLU A 646 3.67 -6.18 -12.18
C GLU A 646 4.96 -6.51 -11.42
N ALA A 647 5.54 -5.54 -10.74
CA ALA A 647 6.81 -5.71 -10.03
C ALA A 647 6.74 -6.86 -8.99
N SER A 648 5.66 -7.00 -8.28
CA SER A 648 5.44 -8.05 -7.29
C SER A 648 3.98 -8.50 -7.24
N GLY A 649 3.07 -7.55 -7.01
CA GLY A 649 1.75 -7.84 -6.46
C GLY A 649 1.84 -8.20 -4.98
N THR A 650 0.76 -7.95 -4.25
CA THR A 650 0.57 -8.37 -2.84
C THR A 650 -0.83 -8.93 -2.61
N SER A 651 -1.79 -8.65 -3.50
CA SER A 651 -3.11 -9.29 -3.45
C SER A 651 -3.01 -10.80 -3.67
N ASN A 652 -2.16 -11.25 -4.60
CA ASN A 652 -1.84 -12.65 -4.84
C ASN A 652 -1.48 -13.39 -3.55
N MET A 653 -0.60 -12.83 -2.73
CA MET A 653 -0.17 -13.42 -1.45
C MET A 653 -1.33 -13.51 -0.43
N LYS A 654 -2.18 -12.49 -0.35
CA LYS A 654 -3.36 -12.47 0.53
C LYS A 654 -4.37 -13.54 0.14
N PHE A 655 -4.64 -13.68 -1.15
CA PHE A 655 -5.52 -14.70 -1.69
C PHE A 655 -4.97 -16.11 -1.44
N MET A 656 -3.68 -16.31 -1.68
CA MET A 656 -2.98 -17.57 -1.41
C MET A 656 -3.12 -18.00 0.06
N MET A 657 -2.88 -17.08 1.01
CA MET A 657 -3.04 -17.35 2.45
C MET A 657 -4.47 -17.72 2.85
N ASN A 658 -5.46 -17.31 2.05
CA ASN A 658 -6.87 -17.60 2.27
C ASN A 658 -7.40 -18.77 1.43
N GLY A 659 -6.53 -19.48 0.73
CA GLY A 659 -6.87 -20.70 0.00
C GLY A 659 -7.58 -20.45 -1.34
N ALA A 660 -7.44 -19.28 -1.95
CA ALA A 660 -7.83 -19.07 -3.32
C ALA A 660 -6.78 -19.66 -4.28
N LEU A 661 -7.23 -20.24 -5.40
CA LEU A 661 -6.34 -20.67 -6.47
C LEU A 661 -6.07 -19.50 -7.41
N THR A 662 -4.84 -19.38 -7.87
CA THR A 662 -4.43 -18.25 -8.71
C THR A 662 -4.51 -18.63 -10.19
N VAL A 663 -5.26 -17.84 -10.95
CA VAL A 663 -5.14 -17.73 -12.40
C VAL A 663 -4.19 -16.56 -12.67
N GLY A 664 -3.08 -16.80 -13.35
CA GLY A 664 -2.07 -15.74 -13.45
C GLY A 664 -1.09 -15.90 -14.59
N THR A 665 -0.44 -14.80 -14.90
CA THR A 665 0.71 -14.77 -15.81
C THR A 665 1.99 -15.05 -15.04
N ARG A 666 3.06 -15.41 -15.78
CA ARG A 666 4.42 -15.50 -15.22
C ARG A 666 5.00 -14.11 -14.99
N ASP A 667 4.49 -13.44 -13.95
CA ASP A 667 4.85 -12.06 -13.62
C ASP A 667 4.93 -11.85 -12.10
N GLY A 668 5.74 -10.90 -11.67
CA GLY A 668 5.89 -10.52 -10.27
C GLY A 668 6.16 -11.69 -9.32
N ALA A 669 5.57 -11.63 -8.13
CA ALA A 669 5.72 -12.68 -7.13
C ALA A 669 4.91 -13.95 -7.44
N THR A 670 4.00 -13.94 -8.42
CA THR A 670 3.22 -15.13 -8.81
C THR A 670 4.15 -16.27 -9.25
N ILE A 671 5.27 -15.96 -9.90
CA ILE A 671 6.29 -16.94 -10.28
C ILE A 671 6.84 -17.65 -9.03
N GLU A 672 7.27 -16.89 -8.04
CA GLU A 672 7.81 -17.43 -6.79
C GLU A 672 6.76 -18.20 -5.99
N MET A 673 5.49 -17.75 -6.04
CA MET A 673 4.37 -18.45 -5.39
C MET A 673 4.15 -19.82 -6.02
N ALA A 674 4.16 -19.90 -7.34
CA ALA A 674 4.04 -21.16 -8.07
C ALA A 674 5.25 -22.09 -7.80
N GLN A 675 6.46 -21.53 -7.68
CA GLN A 675 7.66 -22.32 -7.29
C GLN A 675 7.55 -22.89 -5.88
N GLU A 676 7.02 -22.13 -4.91
CA GLU A 676 6.87 -22.59 -3.53
C GLU A 676 5.76 -23.62 -3.33
N ALA A 677 4.65 -23.46 -4.04
CA ALA A 677 3.47 -24.32 -3.85
C ALA A 677 3.33 -25.44 -4.89
N GLY A 678 4.18 -25.44 -5.94
CA GLY A 678 4.07 -26.30 -7.11
C GLY A 678 3.24 -25.66 -8.22
N GLU A 679 3.77 -25.62 -9.45
CA GLU A 679 3.08 -25.00 -10.59
C GLU A 679 1.72 -25.66 -10.88
N GLU A 680 1.56 -26.93 -10.57
CA GLU A 680 0.31 -27.70 -10.71
C GLU A 680 -0.83 -27.15 -9.83
N ASN A 681 -0.53 -26.34 -8.83
CA ASN A 681 -1.51 -25.69 -7.96
C ASN A 681 -1.92 -24.30 -8.43
N PHE A 682 -1.46 -23.89 -9.62
CA PHE A 682 -1.75 -22.63 -10.28
C PHE A 682 -2.28 -22.87 -11.68
N PHE A 683 -2.96 -21.88 -12.24
CA PHE A 683 -3.40 -21.86 -13.63
C PHE A 683 -2.60 -20.76 -14.36
N LEU A 684 -1.39 -21.13 -14.80
CA LEU A 684 -0.47 -20.18 -15.44
C LEU A 684 -0.71 -20.15 -16.95
N PHE A 685 -0.77 -18.94 -17.52
CA PHE A 685 -1.05 -18.73 -18.93
C PHE A 685 -0.25 -17.55 -19.50
N GLY A 686 -0.37 -17.33 -20.79
CA GLY A 686 0.08 -16.15 -21.51
C GLY A 686 1.57 -16.10 -21.82
N LEU A 687 1.95 -15.02 -22.48
CA LEU A 687 3.33 -14.73 -22.89
C LEU A 687 4.23 -14.49 -21.67
N THR A 688 5.51 -14.85 -21.79
CA THR A 688 6.54 -14.44 -20.82
C THR A 688 6.96 -12.99 -21.06
N ALA A 689 7.67 -12.38 -20.10
CA ALA A 689 8.19 -11.01 -20.24
C ALA A 689 9.12 -10.86 -21.47
N GLU A 690 9.92 -11.89 -21.80
CA GLU A 690 10.78 -11.91 -23.00
C GLU A 690 9.94 -11.95 -24.27
N GLN A 691 8.89 -12.78 -24.31
CA GLN A 691 8.00 -12.91 -25.45
C GLN A 691 7.21 -11.61 -25.68
N VAL A 692 6.70 -10.97 -24.64
CA VAL A 692 6.03 -9.66 -24.73
C VAL A 692 6.95 -8.62 -25.36
N LEU A 693 8.20 -8.54 -24.94
CA LEU A 693 9.16 -7.59 -25.50
C LEU A 693 9.57 -7.95 -26.93
N GLY A 694 9.81 -9.24 -27.20
CA GLY A 694 10.23 -9.71 -28.51
C GLY A 694 9.15 -9.60 -29.59
N SER A 695 7.87 -9.55 -29.17
CA SER A 695 6.75 -9.44 -30.14
C SER A 695 6.39 -8.01 -30.52
N ARG A 696 6.79 -7.00 -29.75
CA ARG A 696 6.37 -5.60 -29.95
C ARG A 696 6.60 -5.04 -31.37
N GLY A 697 7.60 -5.53 -32.08
CA GLY A 697 7.92 -5.05 -33.45
C GLY A 697 7.10 -5.68 -34.57
N TRP A 698 6.37 -6.77 -34.30
CA TRP A 698 5.63 -7.52 -35.30
C TRP A 698 4.23 -7.98 -34.91
N TYR A 699 3.85 -7.74 -33.64
CA TYR A 699 2.53 -8.10 -33.14
C TYR A 699 1.42 -7.33 -33.85
N ASP A 700 0.41 -8.05 -34.35
CA ASP A 700 -0.76 -7.51 -35.01
C ASP A 700 -2.04 -8.02 -34.34
N PRO A 701 -2.76 -7.19 -33.61
CA PRO A 701 -4.01 -7.58 -32.92
C PRO A 701 -5.14 -7.90 -33.90
N HIS A 702 -5.10 -7.36 -35.14
CA HIS A 702 -6.08 -7.69 -36.19
C HIS A 702 -6.00 -9.15 -36.61
N TRP A 703 -4.82 -9.79 -36.52
CA TRP A 703 -4.70 -11.21 -36.74
C TRP A 703 -5.61 -12.02 -35.81
N HIS A 704 -5.62 -11.74 -34.54
CA HIS A 704 -6.47 -12.39 -33.51
C HIS A 704 -7.95 -12.15 -33.80
N TYR A 705 -8.33 -10.90 -34.15
CA TYR A 705 -9.69 -10.59 -34.56
C TYR A 705 -10.13 -11.38 -35.80
N ALA A 706 -9.24 -11.57 -36.80
CA ALA A 706 -9.55 -12.28 -37.99
C ALA A 706 -9.62 -13.81 -37.84
N HIS A 707 -8.78 -14.39 -36.97
CA HIS A 707 -8.58 -15.86 -36.93
C HIS A 707 -9.10 -16.52 -35.64
N GLU A 708 -9.43 -15.78 -34.59
CA GLU A 708 -9.99 -16.33 -33.33
C GLU A 708 -11.49 -16.00 -33.22
N PRO A 709 -12.40 -16.95 -33.51
CA PRO A 709 -13.83 -16.66 -33.60
C PRO A 709 -14.44 -16.13 -32.28
N GLU A 710 -13.95 -16.59 -31.12
CA GLU A 710 -14.46 -16.16 -29.83
C GLU A 710 -13.97 -14.74 -29.47
N ALA A 711 -12.73 -14.42 -29.77
CA ALA A 711 -12.22 -13.06 -29.64
C ALA A 711 -13.03 -12.09 -30.50
N ARG A 712 -13.28 -12.45 -31.77
CA ARG A 712 -14.13 -11.68 -32.67
C ARG A 712 -15.53 -11.48 -32.09
N ALA A 713 -16.17 -12.56 -31.63
CA ALA A 713 -17.53 -12.49 -31.09
C ALA A 713 -17.61 -11.54 -29.92
N ALA A 714 -16.65 -11.59 -28.99
CA ALA A 714 -16.59 -10.70 -27.85
C ALA A 714 -16.41 -9.22 -28.27
N LEU A 715 -15.51 -8.94 -29.24
CA LEU A 715 -15.29 -7.60 -29.75
C LEU A 715 -16.50 -7.07 -30.54
N ASP A 716 -17.15 -7.93 -31.34
CA ASP A 716 -18.34 -7.59 -32.12
C ASP A 716 -19.53 -7.25 -31.21
N LEU A 717 -19.69 -7.89 -30.05
CA LEU A 717 -20.69 -7.51 -29.05
C LEU A 717 -20.46 -6.08 -28.52
N ILE A 718 -19.20 -5.69 -28.31
CA ILE A 718 -18.85 -4.32 -27.88
C ILE A 718 -19.11 -3.33 -29.03
N ALA A 719 -18.59 -3.65 -30.23
CA ALA A 719 -18.74 -2.82 -31.43
C ALA A 719 -20.21 -2.64 -31.85
N GLY A 720 -21.02 -3.71 -31.67
CA GLY A 720 -22.44 -3.70 -31.94
C GLY A 720 -23.31 -2.98 -30.92
N ASN A 721 -22.70 -2.31 -29.95
CA ASN A 721 -23.37 -1.56 -28.87
C ASN A 721 -24.25 -2.42 -27.95
N HIS A 722 -23.99 -3.73 -27.85
CA HIS A 722 -24.81 -4.65 -27.02
C HIS A 722 -24.81 -4.24 -25.55
N PHE A 723 -23.69 -3.62 -25.06
CA PHE A 723 -23.54 -3.19 -23.67
C PHE A 723 -23.62 -1.66 -23.50
N SER A 724 -23.95 -0.90 -24.55
CA SER A 724 -23.90 0.57 -24.50
C SER A 724 -25.06 1.22 -23.76
N ARG A 725 -26.14 0.49 -23.44
CA ARG A 725 -27.26 0.97 -22.62
C ARG A 725 -27.82 2.36 -23.03
N GLY A 726 -27.95 2.59 -24.33
CA GLY A 726 -28.46 3.86 -24.85
C GLY A 726 -27.42 4.93 -25.15
N GLU A 727 -26.14 4.64 -24.98
CA GLU A 727 -24.98 5.49 -25.32
C GLU A 727 -24.17 4.87 -26.48
N PRO A 728 -24.67 4.84 -27.73
CA PRO A 728 -23.99 4.19 -28.86
C PRO A 728 -22.59 4.76 -29.06
N GLY A 729 -21.61 3.87 -29.26
CA GLY A 729 -20.21 4.25 -29.46
C GLY A 729 -19.43 4.60 -28.20
N VAL A 730 -20.01 4.56 -27.01
CA VAL A 730 -19.32 4.91 -25.76
C VAL A 730 -18.05 4.06 -25.52
N PHE A 731 -18.01 2.81 -25.99
CA PHE A 731 -16.87 1.91 -25.85
C PHE A 731 -15.93 1.89 -27.06
N ALA A 732 -16.11 2.79 -28.05
CA ALA A 732 -15.19 2.87 -29.19
C ALA A 732 -13.71 3.06 -28.76
N PRO A 733 -13.36 3.87 -27.73
CA PRO A 733 -11.97 4.00 -27.30
C PRO A 733 -11.35 2.70 -26.78
N ILE A 734 -12.13 1.73 -26.27
CA ILE A 734 -11.64 0.40 -25.90
C ILE A 734 -11.27 -0.41 -27.13
N LEU A 735 -12.11 -0.38 -28.17
CA LEU A 735 -11.81 -1.03 -29.44
C LEU A 735 -10.61 -0.39 -30.14
N ASP A 736 -10.50 0.94 -30.07
CA ASP A 736 -9.32 1.65 -30.58
C ASP A 736 -8.04 1.23 -29.86
N ALA A 737 -8.06 1.10 -28.54
CA ALA A 737 -6.91 0.64 -27.77
C ALA A 737 -6.49 -0.80 -28.16
N LEU A 738 -7.47 -1.69 -28.41
CA LEU A 738 -7.22 -3.09 -28.74
C LEU A 738 -6.83 -3.31 -30.21
N LEU A 739 -7.38 -2.54 -31.15
CA LEU A 739 -7.19 -2.75 -32.57
C LEU A 739 -6.36 -1.63 -33.21
N THR A 740 -6.83 -0.40 -33.12
CA THR A 740 -6.24 0.76 -33.82
C THR A 740 -4.87 1.14 -33.23
N HIS A 741 -4.73 1.10 -31.91
CA HIS A 741 -3.50 1.46 -31.21
C HIS A 741 -2.59 0.25 -30.91
N GLY A 742 -2.92 -0.93 -31.42
CA GLY A 742 -2.04 -2.08 -31.45
C GLY A 742 -1.97 -2.92 -30.19
N ASP A 743 -3.01 -2.86 -29.32
CA ASP A 743 -3.12 -3.70 -28.09
C ASP A 743 -1.83 -3.72 -27.26
N TYR A 744 -1.37 -2.55 -26.84
CA TYR A 744 -0.07 -2.36 -26.16
C TYR A 744 0.17 -3.35 -25.01
N TYR A 745 -0.87 -3.78 -24.31
CA TYR A 745 -0.80 -4.71 -23.17
C TYR A 745 -1.11 -6.17 -23.53
N MET A 746 -1.10 -6.54 -24.81
CA MET A 746 -1.21 -7.93 -25.30
C MET A 746 -2.48 -8.66 -24.81
N HIS A 747 -3.62 -7.99 -24.78
CA HIS A 747 -4.88 -8.60 -24.37
C HIS A 747 -5.29 -9.72 -25.33
N LEU A 748 -5.31 -9.44 -26.62
CA LEU A 748 -5.75 -10.42 -27.63
C LEU A 748 -4.73 -11.54 -27.81
N ALA A 749 -3.43 -11.26 -27.67
CA ALA A 749 -2.38 -12.28 -27.71
C ALA A 749 -2.54 -13.34 -26.62
N ASP A 750 -3.01 -12.95 -25.44
CA ASP A 750 -3.16 -13.84 -24.29
C ASP A 750 -4.60 -14.38 -24.13
N LEU A 751 -5.62 -13.83 -24.84
CA LEU A 751 -7.03 -14.15 -24.60
C LEU A 751 -7.35 -15.64 -24.77
N ALA A 752 -6.84 -16.27 -25.83
CA ALA A 752 -7.09 -17.69 -26.09
C ALA A 752 -6.46 -18.59 -25.00
N SER A 753 -5.24 -18.25 -24.55
CA SER A 753 -4.57 -19.00 -23.48
C SER A 753 -5.22 -18.77 -22.12
N TYR A 754 -5.70 -17.56 -21.85
CA TYR A 754 -6.48 -17.22 -20.66
C TYR A 754 -7.81 -17.99 -20.62
N THR A 755 -8.53 -18.02 -21.74
CA THR A 755 -9.79 -18.77 -21.86
C THR A 755 -9.60 -20.26 -21.61
N ARG A 756 -8.49 -20.87 -22.07
CA ARG A 756 -8.16 -22.28 -21.73
C ARG A 756 -7.90 -22.46 -20.23
N ALA A 757 -7.10 -21.61 -19.62
CA ALA A 757 -6.84 -21.67 -18.17
C ALA A 757 -8.15 -21.56 -17.37
N GLN A 758 -9.06 -20.71 -17.80
CA GLN A 758 -10.38 -20.54 -17.18
C GLN A 758 -11.29 -21.77 -17.35
N THR A 759 -11.15 -22.49 -18.45
CA THR A 759 -11.83 -23.78 -18.65
C THR A 759 -11.30 -24.83 -17.67
N GLU A 760 -9.97 -24.92 -17.51
CA GLU A 760 -9.34 -25.81 -16.53
C GLU A 760 -9.77 -25.50 -15.09
N VAL A 761 -9.95 -24.21 -14.74
CA VAL A 761 -10.52 -23.76 -13.45
C VAL A 761 -11.93 -24.33 -13.27
N ALA A 762 -12.79 -24.19 -14.29
CA ALA A 762 -14.18 -24.64 -14.21
C ALA A 762 -14.26 -26.16 -14.08
N GLU A 763 -13.46 -26.92 -14.83
CA GLU A 763 -13.38 -28.38 -14.77
C GLU A 763 -12.88 -28.84 -13.39
N LEU A 764 -11.81 -28.25 -12.87
CA LEU A 764 -11.28 -28.62 -11.55
C LEU A 764 -12.27 -28.32 -10.43
N TYR A 765 -13.06 -27.23 -10.55
CA TYR A 765 -14.03 -26.87 -9.50
C TYR A 765 -15.12 -27.91 -9.33
N LEU A 766 -15.43 -28.70 -10.35
CA LEU A 766 -16.38 -29.81 -10.26
C LEU A 766 -15.87 -30.97 -9.40
N ASP A 767 -14.54 -31.12 -9.25
CA ASP A 767 -13.91 -32.04 -8.31
C ASP A 767 -13.49 -31.28 -7.04
N GLN A 768 -14.43 -31.16 -6.10
CA GLN A 768 -14.26 -30.43 -4.86
C GLN A 768 -13.13 -30.99 -3.96
N ASP A 769 -12.77 -32.27 -4.08
CA ASP A 769 -11.65 -32.86 -3.33
C ASP A 769 -10.31 -32.43 -3.93
N ALA A 770 -10.15 -32.48 -5.24
CA ALA A 770 -8.96 -32.00 -5.92
C ALA A 770 -8.79 -30.49 -5.75
N TRP A 771 -9.87 -29.71 -5.86
CA TRP A 771 -9.88 -28.27 -5.59
C TRP A 771 -9.37 -27.94 -4.19
N THR A 772 -9.96 -28.59 -3.17
CA THR A 772 -9.60 -28.33 -1.76
C THR A 772 -8.18 -28.73 -1.45
N ARG A 773 -7.69 -29.82 -2.05
CA ARG A 773 -6.28 -30.25 -1.91
C ARG A 773 -5.31 -29.15 -2.36
N ARG A 774 -5.57 -28.54 -3.54
CA ARG A 774 -4.74 -27.42 -4.03
C ARG A 774 -4.90 -26.19 -3.14
N ALA A 775 -6.12 -25.88 -2.69
CA ALA A 775 -6.39 -24.73 -1.81
C ALA A 775 -5.63 -24.85 -0.46
N VAL A 776 -5.65 -26.03 0.16
CA VAL A 776 -4.90 -26.30 1.40
C VAL A 776 -3.39 -26.14 1.15
N ARG A 777 -2.85 -26.70 0.05
CA ARG A 777 -1.43 -26.53 -0.29
C ARG A 777 -1.03 -25.08 -0.46
N ASN A 778 -1.85 -24.27 -1.13
CA ASN A 778 -1.60 -22.84 -1.25
C ASN A 778 -1.50 -22.16 0.12
N VAL A 779 -2.41 -22.45 1.06
CA VAL A 779 -2.36 -21.89 2.41
C VAL A 779 -1.08 -22.28 3.12
N VAL A 780 -0.79 -23.58 3.20
CA VAL A 780 0.28 -24.09 4.04
C VAL A 780 1.69 -23.79 3.47
N LEU A 781 1.80 -23.51 2.18
CA LEU A 781 3.04 -23.15 1.51
C LEU A 781 3.19 -21.63 1.28
N SER A 782 2.31 -20.82 1.85
CA SER A 782 2.36 -19.35 1.74
C SER A 782 3.42 -18.69 2.64
N GLY A 783 4.14 -19.46 3.44
CA GLY A 783 5.05 -18.97 4.50
C GLY A 783 6.12 -17.98 4.02
N LYS A 784 6.66 -18.15 2.80
CA LYS A 784 7.63 -17.23 2.19
C LYS A 784 7.08 -15.83 2.01
N PHE A 785 5.76 -15.67 1.86
CA PHE A 785 5.09 -14.41 1.52
C PHE A 785 4.59 -13.64 2.74
N SER A 786 5.15 -13.94 3.92
CA SER A 786 4.99 -13.14 5.14
C SER A 786 5.83 -11.86 5.08
N SER A 787 5.25 -10.74 5.53
CA SER A 787 6.01 -9.51 5.73
C SER A 787 7.06 -9.64 6.84
N ASP A 788 6.89 -10.57 7.79
CA ASP A 788 7.90 -10.85 8.82
C ASP A 788 9.19 -11.37 8.19
N ARG A 789 9.08 -12.30 7.22
CA ARG A 789 10.24 -12.78 6.46
C ARG A 789 10.88 -11.66 5.64
N ALA A 790 10.07 -10.82 4.96
CA ALA A 790 10.60 -9.70 4.18
C ALA A 790 11.37 -8.73 5.08
N VAL A 791 10.79 -8.29 6.18
CA VAL A 791 11.41 -7.37 7.15
C VAL A 791 12.68 -7.96 7.77
N THR A 792 12.70 -9.26 8.07
CA THR A 792 13.93 -9.94 8.53
C THR A 792 15.04 -9.83 7.48
N GLY A 793 14.71 -10.05 6.19
CA GLY A 793 15.67 -9.88 5.10
C GLY A 793 16.23 -8.45 5.00
N TYR A 794 15.37 -7.44 5.10
CA TYR A 794 15.82 -6.04 5.16
C TYR A 794 16.68 -5.75 6.39
N ALA A 795 16.29 -6.25 7.57
CA ALA A 795 17.01 -6.04 8.82
C ALA A 795 18.44 -6.58 8.74
N GLU A 796 18.63 -7.77 8.19
CA GLU A 796 19.91 -8.46 8.10
C GLU A 796 20.78 -7.96 6.95
N GLN A 797 20.20 -7.75 5.75
CA GLN A 797 20.98 -7.53 4.53
C GLN A 797 21.13 -6.04 4.18
N ILE A 798 20.22 -5.18 4.64
CA ILE A 798 20.19 -3.75 4.24
C ILE A 798 20.42 -2.85 5.44
N TRP A 799 19.60 -2.97 6.49
CA TRP A 799 19.65 -2.00 7.59
C TRP A 799 20.72 -2.31 8.64
N GLY A 800 21.10 -3.56 8.80
CA GLY A 800 22.04 -4.00 9.86
C GLY A 800 21.48 -3.72 11.25
N VAL A 801 20.18 -3.98 11.49
CA VAL A 801 19.48 -3.72 12.75
C VAL A 801 19.14 -5.03 13.47
N ARG A 802 18.93 -4.93 14.77
CA ARG A 802 18.58 -6.08 15.64
C ARG A 802 17.36 -5.74 16.49
N PRO A 803 16.58 -6.75 16.94
CA PRO A 803 15.51 -6.55 17.91
C PRO A 803 16.00 -5.86 19.19
N CYS A 804 15.18 -4.93 19.69
CA CYS A 804 15.43 -4.21 20.94
C CYS A 804 14.19 -4.19 21.83
N PRO A 805 13.83 -5.32 22.46
CA PRO A 805 12.65 -5.38 23.32
C PRO A 805 12.81 -4.50 24.57
N PRO A 806 11.72 -3.89 25.06
CA PRO A 806 11.70 -3.34 26.42
C PRO A 806 11.93 -4.44 27.45
N ALA A 807 12.48 -4.11 28.62
CA ALA A 807 12.66 -5.07 29.68
C ALA A 807 11.30 -5.48 30.29
N ASP A 808 11.16 -6.74 30.74
CA ASP A 808 9.91 -7.21 31.38
C ASP A 808 9.61 -6.42 32.67
N ALA A 809 10.63 -5.93 33.38
CA ALA A 809 10.50 -5.06 34.52
C ALA A 809 9.91 -3.68 34.18
N ASP A 810 10.22 -3.12 33.01
CA ASP A 810 9.69 -1.83 32.55
C ASP A 810 8.20 -1.95 32.18
N LEU A 811 7.78 -3.12 31.71
CA LEU A 811 6.37 -3.45 31.46
C LEU A 811 5.58 -3.70 32.75
N ALA A 812 6.26 -4.02 33.86
CA ALA A 812 5.66 -4.22 35.20
C ALA A 812 5.61 -2.92 36.03
N ALA A 813 6.57 -1.99 35.82
CA ALA A 813 6.66 -0.71 36.54
C ALA A 813 5.50 0.24 36.18
N GLY A 814 4.94 0.17 34.98
CA GLY A 814 3.71 0.87 34.62
C GLY A 814 2.48 0.37 35.38
N ARG A 815 2.58 -0.72 36.15
CA ARG A 815 1.51 -1.29 37.00
C ARG A 815 1.53 -0.78 38.43
N SER A 816 2.61 -0.19 38.91
CA SER A 816 2.74 0.42 40.22
C SER A 816 3.09 1.90 40.04
N GLY A 817 2.08 2.76 40.10
CA GLY A 817 2.29 4.21 40.08
C GLY A 817 3.09 4.71 41.28
N GLU A 818 4.36 4.36 41.37
CA GLU A 818 5.31 4.96 42.30
C GLU A 818 6.29 5.85 41.54
N SER A 819 6.15 7.13 41.84
CA SER A 819 6.89 8.28 41.33
C SER A 819 8.41 8.07 41.28
N ALA A 820 8.98 8.18 40.08
CA ALA A 820 10.41 8.42 39.89
C ALA A 820 10.82 9.87 40.22
N ASP A 821 10.16 10.51 41.17
CA ASP A 821 10.38 11.93 41.56
C ASP A 821 11.40 12.12 42.68
N HIS A 822 12.18 11.09 43.04
CA HIS A 822 13.11 11.19 44.19
C HIS A 822 14.61 11.01 43.86
N ARG A 823 15.08 11.31 42.62
CA ARG A 823 16.54 11.33 42.39
C ARG A 823 17.09 12.56 41.64
N MET A 824 16.49 13.73 41.79
CA MET A 824 17.06 14.99 41.31
C MET A 824 17.22 16.08 42.39
N SER A 825 17.42 15.72 43.66
CA SER A 825 17.74 16.72 44.70
C SER A 825 18.92 16.29 45.58
N ALA A 826 20.12 16.08 44.97
CA ALA A 826 21.35 16.04 45.73
C ALA A 826 22.59 16.24 44.83
N ARG A 827 22.75 17.43 44.28
CA ARG A 827 24.05 17.97 43.84
C ARG A 827 23.94 19.48 43.58
N THR A 828 23.79 20.24 44.63
CA THR A 828 24.17 21.68 44.59
C THR A 828 24.87 22.00 45.93
N GLY A 829 26.14 22.33 45.81
CA GLY A 829 26.88 23.10 46.71
C GLY A 829 28.26 22.56 47.11
N PRO A 830 29.27 23.38 47.36
CA PRO A 830 29.36 24.79 47.05
C PRO A 830 30.27 25.10 45.83
#